data_b47b09e68cc4d3640b9d5739f53eb2bc
#
_entry.id   b47b09e68cc4d3640b9d5739f53eb2bc
#
_cell.length_a   1.000
_cell.length_b   1.000
_cell.length_c   1.000
_cell.angle_alpha   90.00
_cell.angle_beta   90.00
_cell.angle_gamma   90.00
#
_symmetry.space_group_name_H-M   'P 1'
#
loop_
_entity.id
_entity.type
_entity.pdbx_description
1 polymer ?
#
loop_
_entity_poly.entity_id
_entity_poly.type
_entity_poly.pdbx_seq_one_letter_code
_entity_poly.pdbx_strand_id
1 'polypeptide(L)'
;MQLSMWSTTAQELLQQAIAAAQTAHASQVLPLHVLDALLSSRERNISAIIEKIGGDAGAIERLVKEKLAKLPAITGQTVQTELSTQLIDVANKAEAYAHKLTDDYVTTEHILYALASTSGDAQKILQDFGITAQRVAKVYEELRGNDRVTSADSKPQFQALEQYGRNVCALARAHKLDPVIGRVEEIRRTIQVLSRRTKNNPVLIGEPGVGKTAIVEGLAERIVAGDVPSSIKDKELIELDMSALVAGAKYRGEFEDRLKAVLKEVEKSQGRIILFIDELHTIVGAGATDGAMDAGNILKPALARGALHAIGATTLDEYRKYIEKDQALARRFQTVLVKEPSVEDTVSILRGLKQAYEQHHRVRICDAALVSAADLSNRYISERFLPDKAIDLVDEAASQLRMELDSMPADIDAKQRELTRMQIEEQALKKEDDDASKERLSALQKEIADAREILTTARAKWYNEKHAIDKVQDLKSKIEHAKRDMEYAAQTSDLARASELRYATIPELEKRYQEAEAALHDKQENGGLLKEEVTPEEIAAVVSSWTGIPVAKMMQGEMSKLRGLEAVLHKRVIGQDKAVSAVAAAVRRSRAGLADPNKPLGSFFFLGPTGVGKTELAKTLASTLFDDERALVRIDMSEYMEKFSVQRLIGAPPGYVGYDEGGQLTEAVRRHPYCVILLDEMEKAHPDVFNILLQLLDDGRLTDGQGRVVSFKNSIIIMTSNVGSQIISQATQAGSSLTSEDVKNRVTQALRDTFKPEFLNRIDDIVMFDSLNAAAIEKIVDLQLKSVRERLARERMSLVLTDAAHKQLATQGFDPAYGARPLKRLIQTQVVDTISSLIIDGRVHEGDTLVVDVDAEHNFIAHPKMSDAHTDPAREASTQKGSSRIAQNISSRRGDTTIRAEREDDDGYDPYSDRAPSQEKLFEKNPWD
;
A
#
# COMPACT_ATOMS: atom_id res chain seq x y z
N MET A 1 11.22 -20.43 -57.21
CA MET A 1 11.11 -19.90 -55.81
C MET A 1 11.38 -18.39 -55.88
N GLN A 2 10.34 -17.59 -55.72
CA GLN A 2 10.44 -16.11 -55.70
C GLN A 2 10.27 -15.64 -54.24
N LEU A 3 11.40 -15.44 -53.52
CA LEU A 3 11.38 -15.07 -52.11
C LEU A 3 10.64 -13.74 -51.85
N SER A 4 10.50 -12.87 -52.87
CA SER A 4 9.73 -11.62 -52.77
C SER A 4 8.23 -11.84 -52.52
N MET A 5 7.71 -13.01 -52.82
CA MET A 5 6.31 -13.41 -52.58
C MET A 5 6.14 -14.21 -51.27
N TRP A 6 7.13 -14.30 -50.41
CA TRP A 6 7.08 -15.01 -49.17
C TRP A 6 6.91 -13.98 -48.01
N SER A 7 6.06 -14.30 -47.06
CA SER A 7 5.91 -13.46 -45.87
C SER A 7 7.22 -13.40 -45.06
N THR A 8 7.41 -12.33 -44.31
CA THR A 8 8.59 -12.11 -43.47
C THR A 8 8.87 -13.31 -42.58
N THR A 9 7.83 -13.87 -41.94
CA THR A 9 7.92 -15.07 -41.09
C THR A 9 8.32 -16.34 -41.87
N ALA A 10 7.79 -16.53 -43.08
CA ALA A 10 8.15 -17.66 -43.91
C ALA A 10 9.60 -17.56 -44.44
N GLN A 11 10.09 -16.34 -44.69
CA GLN A 11 11.51 -16.11 -45.03
C GLN A 11 12.43 -16.39 -43.84
N GLU A 12 12.09 -15.93 -42.64
CA GLU A 12 12.83 -16.18 -41.42
C GLU A 12 12.89 -17.70 -41.11
N LEU A 13 11.77 -18.39 -41.25
CA LEU A 13 11.69 -19.84 -41.09
C LEU A 13 12.67 -20.58 -42.03
N LEU A 14 12.73 -20.20 -43.29
CA LEU A 14 13.63 -20.79 -44.25
C LEU A 14 15.11 -20.51 -43.91
N GLN A 15 15.42 -19.31 -43.45
CA GLN A 15 16.76 -18.96 -42.97
C GLN A 15 17.15 -19.77 -41.75
N GLN A 16 16.24 -19.99 -40.82
CA GLN A 16 16.49 -20.88 -39.65
C GLN A 16 16.74 -22.29 -40.06
N ALA A 17 15.97 -22.84 -41.02
CA ALA A 17 16.19 -24.19 -41.55
C ALA A 17 17.53 -24.31 -42.25
N ILE A 18 17.98 -23.28 -42.99
CA ILE A 18 19.32 -23.27 -43.63
C ILE A 18 20.42 -23.20 -42.56
N ALA A 19 20.29 -22.36 -41.54
CA ALA A 19 21.24 -22.26 -40.44
C ALA A 19 21.35 -23.58 -39.66
N ALA A 20 20.22 -24.22 -39.39
CA ALA A 20 20.20 -25.57 -38.74
C ALA A 20 20.90 -26.63 -39.56
N ALA A 21 20.69 -26.65 -40.89
CA ALA A 21 21.37 -27.58 -41.77
C ALA A 21 22.88 -27.34 -41.84
N GLN A 22 23.32 -26.08 -41.86
CA GLN A 22 24.73 -25.68 -41.80
C GLN A 22 25.38 -26.09 -40.48
N THR A 23 24.72 -25.84 -39.37
CA THR A 23 25.21 -26.24 -38.03
C THR A 23 25.35 -27.77 -37.91
N ALA A 24 24.42 -28.51 -38.53
CA ALA A 24 24.48 -29.96 -38.56
C ALA A 24 25.44 -30.53 -39.63
N HIS A 25 26.21 -29.69 -40.34
CA HIS A 25 27.10 -30.05 -41.42
C HIS A 25 26.44 -30.92 -42.52
N ALA A 26 25.18 -30.65 -42.81
CA ALA A 26 24.45 -31.36 -43.84
C ALA A 26 24.81 -30.84 -45.25
N SER A 27 24.92 -31.72 -46.22
CA SER A 27 25.21 -31.36 -47.64
C SER A 27 24.06 -30.61 -48.31
N GLN A 28 22.83 -30.83 -47.85
CA GLN A 28 21.61 -30.22 -48.42
C GLN A 28 20.62 -29.86 -47.34
N VAL A 29 19.88 -28.81 -47.58
CA VAL A 29 18.70 -28.45 -46.78
C VAL A 29 17.53 -29.31 -47.21
N LEU A 30 17.06 -30.16 -46.33
CA LEU A 30 15.96 -31.09 -46.57
C LEU A 30 14.63 -30.52 -46.03
N PRO A 31 13.46 -30.99 -46.52
CA PRO A 31 12.15 -30.67 -45.96
C PRO A 31 12.03 -30.93 -44.45
N LEU A 32 12.81 -31.84 -43.88
CA LEU A 32 12.87 -32.14 -42.46
C LEU A 32 13.43 -30.96 -41.64
N HIS A 33 14.44 -30.23 -42.17
CA HIS A 33 14.97 -29.03 -41.48
C HIS A 33 13.93 -27.92 -41.44
N VAL A 34 13.12 -27.77 -42.51
CA VAL A 34 12.01 -26.80 -42.54
C VAL A 34 10.89 -27.22 -41.59
N LEU A 35 10.58 -28.51 -41.50
CA LEU A 35 9.58 -28.99 -40.53
C LEU A 35 10.05 -28.83 -39.10
N ASP A 36 11.34 -29.07 -38.79
CA ASP A 36 11.93 -28.81 -37.46
C ASP A 36 11.88 -27.32 -37.11
N ALA A 37 12.28 -26.45 -38.02
CA ALA A 37 12.20 -25.00 -37.82
C ALA A 37 10.73 -24.54 -37.60
N LEU A 38 9.78 -25.09 -38.37
CA LEU A 38 8.36 -24.78 -38.24
C LEU A 38 7.78 -25.17 -36.89
N LEU A 39 8.12 -26.32 -36.36
CA LEU A 39 7.65 -26.79 -35.05
C LEU A 39 8.39 -26.10 -33.91
N SER A 40 9.68 -25.81 -34.07
CA SER A 40 10.51 -25.11 -33.10
C SER A 40 10.16 -23.62 -32.97
N SER A 41 9.61 -23.02 -34.02
CA SER A 41 9.13 -21.60 -33.99
C SER A 41 7.96 -21.39 -33.02
N ARG A 42 7.29 -22.51 -32.63
CA ARG A 42 6.09 -22.49 -31.75
C ARG A 42 5.02 -21.52 -32.21
N GLU A 43 4.89 -21.30 -33.52
CA GLU A 43 3.81 -20.48 -34.05
C GLU A 43 2.46 -21.10 -33.68
N ARG A 44 1.62 -20.30 -33.00
CA ARG A 44 0.31 -20.77 -32.51
C ARG A 44 -0.60 -21.27 -33.64
N ASN A 45 -0.54 -20.65 -34.80
CA ASN A 45 -1.35 -21.07 -35.95
C ASN A 45 -1.03 -22.50 -36.39
N ILE A 46 0.24 -22.83 -36.43
CA ILE A 46 0.70 -24.17 -36.79
C ILE A 46 0.31 -25.19 -35.72
N SER A 47 0.51 -24.85 -34.45
CA SER A 47 0.09 -25.70 -33.33
C SER A 47 -1.43 -25.90 -33.33
N ALA A 48 -2.23 -24.83 -33.51
CA ALA A 48 -3.69 -24.92 -33.58
C ALA A 48 -4.19 -25.81 -34.74
N ILE A 49 -3.56 -25.74 -35.92
CA ILE A 49 -3.89 -26.63 -37.04
C ILE A 49 -3.58 -28.08 -36.68
N ILE A 50 -2.41 -28.37 -36.11
CA ILE A 50 -1.97 -29.72 -35.72
C ILE A 50 -2.91 -30.31 -34.66
N GLU A 51 -3.22 -29.55 -33.60
CA GLU A 51 -4.10 -29.96 -32.50
C GLU A 51 -5.53 -30.20 -32.98
N LYS A 52 -6.07 -29.32 -33.83
CA LYS A 52 -7.44 -29.47 -34.38
C LYS A 52 -7.54 -30.71 -35.30
N ILE A 53 -6.43 -31.13 -35.92
CA ILE A 53 -6.38 -32.40 -36.65
C ILE A 53 -6.27 -33.60 -35.69
N GLY A 54 -5.89 -33.41 -34.43
CA GLY A 54 -5.69 -34.41 -33.41
C GLY A 54 -4.23 -34.92 -33.33
N GLY A 55 -3.23 -34.15 -33.81
CA GLY A 55 -1.81 -34.45 -33.72
C GLY A 55 -1.16 -33.84 -32.47
N ASP A 56 -0.06 -34.43 -32.03
CA ASP A 56 0.80 -33.88 -30.94
C ASP A 56 2.05 -33.24 -31.57
N ALA A 57 2.12 -31.92 -31.61
CA ALA A 57 3.24 -31.15 -32.15
C ALA A 57 4.57 -31.49 -31.47
N GLY A 58 4.56 -31.72 -30.15
CA GLY A 58 5.77 -32.07 -29.38
C GLY A 58 6.30 -33.49 -29.66
N ALA A 59 5.39 -34.44 -29.93
CA ALA A 59 5.78 -35.78 -30.35
C ALA A 59 6.38 -35.76 -31.76
N ILE A 60 5.79 -34.98 -32.67
CA ILE A 60 6.28 -34.81 -34.05
C ILE A 60 7.67 -34.17 -34.03
N GLU A 61 7.87 -33.09 -33.24
CA GLU A 61 9.17 -32.43 -33.11
C GLU A 61 10.27 -33.37 -32.62
N ARG A 62 9.99 -34.21 -31.64
CA ARG A 62 10.96 -35.21 -31.12
C ARG A 62 11.36 -36.21 -32.22
N LEU A 63 10.41 -36.68 -32.99
CA LEU A 63 10.67 -37.64 -34.07
C LEU A 63 11.43 -37.02 -35.23
N VAL A 64 11.16 -35.76 -35.55
CA VAL A 64 11.91 -34.97 -36.56
C VAL A 64 13.36 -34.81 -36.13
N LYS A 65 13.62 -34.40 -34.88
CA LYS A 65 14.97 -34.27 -34.32
C LYS A 65 15.73 -35.59 -34.26
N GLU A 66 15.07 -36.68 -33.92
CA GLU A 66 15.67 -38.02 -33.95
C GLU A 66 16.11 -38.43 -35.35
N LYS A 67 15.29 -38.16 -36.37
CA LYS A 67 15.63 -38.46 -37.77
C LYS A 67 16.74 -37.55 -38.30
N LEU A 68 16.72 -36.26 -37.97
CA LEU A 68 17.78 -35.30 -38.33
C LEU A 68 19.15 -35.72 -37.74
N ALA A 69 19.17 -36.21 -36.49
CA ALA A 69 20.38 -36.70 -35.85
C ALA A 69 20.99 -37.95 -36.50
N LYS A 70 20.19 -38.71 -37.27
CA LYS A 70 20.64 -39.91 -38.00
C LYS A 70 21.14 -39.59 -39.42
N LEU A 71 21.05 -38.34 -39.88
CA LEU A 71 21.56 -37.94 -41.19
C LEU A 71 23.11 -37.92 -41.21
N PRO A 72 23.75 -38.27 -42.32
CA PRO A 72 25.19 -38.26 -42.43
C PRO A 72 25.72 -36.83 -42.43
N ALA A 73 26.62 -36.54 -41.48
CA ALA A 73 27.32 -35.26 -41.41
C ALA A 73 28.65 -35.34 -42.21
N ILE A 74 28.99 -34.30 -42.98
CA ILE A 74 30.26 -34.22 -43.73
C ILE A 74 31.34 -33.67 -42.81
N THR A 75 32.37 -34.40 -42.55
CA THR A 75 33.59 -34.01 -41.86
C THR A 75 34.63 -33.47 -42.81
N GLY A 76 34.82 -32.16 -42.89
CA GLY A 76 35.87 -31.52 -43.73
C GLY A 76 35.41 -30.12 -44.20
N GLN A 77 36.33 -29.21 -44.56
CA GLN A 77 36.22 -27.81 -44.91
C GLN A 77 34.85 -27.34 -45.46
N THR A 78 34.43 -26.10 -45.08
CA THR A 78 33.31 -25.29 -45.49
C THR A 78 32.41 -25.88 -46.60
N VAL A 79 31.36 -26.58 -46.22
CA VAL A 79 30.37 -27.13 -47.15
C VAL A 79 29.42 -26.02 -47.52
N GLN A 80 29.32 -25.66 -48.80
CA GLN A 80 28.20 -24.89 -49.34
C GLN A 80 26.96 -25.78 -49.29
N THR A 81 26.03 -25.51 -48.36
CA THR A 81 24.80 -26.27 -48.23
C THR A 81 23.82 -25.81 -49.29
N GLU A 82 23.45 -26.71 -50.20
CA GLU A 82 22.50 -26.44 -51.30
C GLU A 82 21.09 -26.85 -50.89
N LEU A 83 20.08 -26.20 -51.55
CA LEU A 83 18.67 -26.62 -51.34
C LEU A 83 18.42 -27.94 -52.05
N SER A 84 17.82 -28.91 -51.37
CA SER A 84 17.46 -30.20 -52.00
C SER A 84 16.34 -30.00 -53.02
N THR A 85 16.32 -30.85 -54.05
CA THR A 85 15.23 -30.87 -55.05
C THR A 85 13.84 -31.02 -54.41
N GLN A 86 13.75 -31.82 -53.34
CA GLN A 86 12.53 -32.01 -52.57
C GLN A 86 12.08 -30.73 -51.85
N LEU A 87 13.01 -29.90 -51.37
CA LEU A 87 12.65 -28.61 -50.76
C LEU A 87 12.19 -27.58 -51.80
N ILE A 88 12.78 -27.63 -52.99
CA ILE A 88 12.31 -26.79 -54.12
C ILE A 88 10.87 -27.18 -54.51
N ASP A 89 10.57 -28.48 -54.52
CA ASP A 89 9.18 -28.96 -54.78
C ASP A 89 8.20 -28.50 -53.66
N VAL A 90 8.64 -28.52 -52.40
CA VAL A 90 7.83 -27.96 -51.27
C VAL A 90 7.56 -26.46 -51.50
N ALA A 91 8.57 -25.68 -51.83
CA ALA A 91 8.41 -24.25 -52.13
C ALA A 91 7.43 -24.00 -53.29
N ASN A 92 7.59 -24.71 -54.41
CA ASN A 92 6.70 -24.59 -55.56
C ASN A 92 5.25 -24.96 -55.25
N LYS A 93 5.04 -26.00 -54.40
CA LYS A 93 3.67 -26.37 -53.94
C LYS A 93 3.09 -25.38 -52.96
N ALA A 94 3.89 -24.77 -52.11
CA ALA A 94 3.46 -23.69 -51.20
C ALA A 94 2.99 -22.46 -51.99
N GLU A 95 3.77 -22.04 -53.02
CA GLU A 95 3.41 -20.97 -53.95
C GLU A 95 2.12 -21.31 -54.70
N ALA A 96 2.01 -22.53 -55.26
CA ALA A 96 0.82 -22.98 -55.99
C ALA A 96 -0.43 -22.99 -55.08
N TYR A 97 -0.28 -23.40 -53.81
CA TYR A 97 -1.40 -23.42 -52.85
C TYR A 97 -1.81 -22.02 -52.43
N ALA A 98 -0.88 -21.10 -52.23
CA ALA A 98 -1.16 -19.68 -51.97
C ALA A 98 -1.95 -19.06 -53.16
N HIS A 99 -1.49 -19.29 -54.38
CA HIS A 99 -2.23 -18.82 -55.60
C HIS A 99 -3.62 -19.44 -55.72
N LYS A 100 -3.79 -20.72 -55.37
CA LYS A 100 -5.11 -21.38 -55.38
C LYS A 100 -6.07 -20.67 -54.38
N LEU A 101 -5.56 -20.23 -53.26
CA LEU A 101 -6.30 -19.52 -52.25
C LEU A 101 -6.40 -18.00 -52.52
N THR A 102 -5.84 -17.52 -53.64
CA THR A 102 -5.80 -16.11 -54.05
C THR A 102 -5.06 -15.19 -53.06
N ASP A 103 -4.02 -15.73 -52.38
CA ASP A 103 -3.13 -14.99 -51.50
C ASP A 103 -1.95 -14.41 -52.30
N ASP A 104 -1.55 -13.19 -51.92
CA ASP A 104 -0.45 -12.47 -52.55
C ASP A 104 0.93 -12.93 -51.97
N TYR A 105 0.91 -13.51 -50.78
CA TYR A 105 2.12 -13.96 -50.09
C TYR A 105 1.99 -15.39 -49.54
N VAL A 106 3.12 -16.14 -49.56
CA VAL A 106 3.24 -17.47 -49.00
C VAL A 106 3.52 -17.38 -47.48
N THR A 107 2.68 -17.99 -46.67
CA THR A 107 2.81 -18.04 -45.20
C THR A 107 3.29 -19.42 -44.71
N THR A 108 3.55 -19.53 -43.44
CA THR A 108 3.98 -20.77 -42.75
C THR A 108 2.94 -21.89 -42.87
N GLU A 109 1.65 -21.56 -42.91
CA GLU A 109 0.56 -22.51 -43.11
C GLU A 109 0.58 -23.13 -44.53
N HIS A 110 0.92 -22.33 -45.55
CA HIS A 110 1.14 -22.85 -46.90
C HIS A 110 2.32 -23.81 -46.96
N ILE A 111 3.39 -23.55 -46.20
CA ILE A 111 4.56 -24.42 -46.10
C ILE A 111 4.17 -25.73 -45.41
N LEU A 112 3.35 -25.70 -44.33
CA LEU A 112 2.87 -26.92 -43.66
C LEU A 112 2.06 -27.80 -44.64
N TYR A 113 1.13 -27.17 -45.42
CA TYR A 113 0.40 -27.91 -46.46
C TYR A 113 1.34 -28.53 -47.50
N ALA A 114 2.32 -27.78 -47.96
CA ALA A 114 3.29 -28.25 -48.97
C ALA A 114 4.16 -29.38 -48.41
N LEU A 115 4.60 -29.32 -47.14
CA LEU A 115 5.32 -30.42 -46.47
C LEU A 115 4.46 -31.68 -46.37
N ALA A 116 3.17 -31.57 -46.04
CA ALA A 116 2.23 -32.67 -45.98
C ALA A 116 1.89 -33.25 -47.37
N SER A 117 2.10 -32.50 -48.45
CA SER A 117 1.77 -32.89 -49.86
C SER A 117 2.96 -33.42 -50.66
N THR A 118 4.21 -33.18 -50.17
CA THR A 118 5.43 -33.55 -50.92
C THR A 118 6.01 -34.85 -50.42
N SER A 119 6.18 -35.86 -51.33
CA SER A 119 6.71 -37.18 -50.98
C SER A 119 8.09 -37.10 -50.38
N GLY A 120 8.24 -37.62 -49.18
CA GLY A 120 9.50 -37.61 -48.41
C GLY A 120 9.31 -38.02 -46.97
N ASP A 121 10.37 -37.90 -46.19
CA ASP A 121 10.34 -38.30 -44.77
C ASP A 121 9.50 -37.31 -43.90
N ALA A 122 9.46 -36.02 -44.27
CA ALA A 122 8.58 -35.03 -43.58
C ALA A 122 7.09 -35.43 -43.76
N GLN A 123 6.69 -35.80 -44.97
CA GLN A 123 5.31 -36.23 -45.23
C GLN A 123 4.96 -37.50 -44.44
N LYS A 124 5.87 -38.51 -44.40
CA LYS A 124 5.62 -39.76 -43.67
C LYS A 124 5.41 -39.49 -42.18
N ILE A 125 6.26 -38.65 -41.55
CA ILE A 125 6.10 -38.29 -40.15
C ILE A 125 4.75 -37.61 -39.93
N LEU A 126 4.38 -36.62 -40.73
CA LEU A 126 3.09 -35.93 -40.63
C LEU A 126 1.90 -36.89 -40.80
N GLN A 127 2.00 -37.86 -41.75
CA GLN A 127 0.96 -38.88 -41.97
C GLN A 127 0.83 -39.85 -40.80
N ASP A 128 1.93 -40.26 -40.15
CA ASP A 128 1.91 -41.15 -38.98
C ASP A 128 1.08 -40.52 -37.82
N PHE A 129 1.01 -39.20 -37.73
CA PHE A 129 0.17 -38.46 -36.80
C PHE A 129 -1.18 -38.02 -37.41
N GLY A 130 -1.55 -38.54 -38.57
CA GLY A 130 -2.81 -38.27 -39.24
C GLY A 130 -2.90 -36.88 -39.91
N ILE A 131 -1.77 -36.17 -40.02
CA ILE A 131 -1.69 -34.85 -40.66
C ILE A 131 -1.48 -35.03 -42.16
N THR A 132 -2.58 -34.99 -42.91
CA THR A 132 -2.56 -35.12 -44.37
C THR A 132 -2.82 -33.76 -45.02
N ALA A 133 -2.32 -33.55 -46.24
CA ALA A 133 -2.53 -32.29 -46.96
C ALA A 133 -4.03 -31.89 -47.06
N GLN A 134 -4.93 -32.87 -47.23
CA GLN A 134 -6.37 -32.63 -47.27
C GLN A 134 -6.94 -32.13 -45.95
N ARG A 135 -6.49 -32.73 -44.83
CA ARG A 135 -6.93 -32.28 -43.49
C ARG A 135 -6.35 -30.94 -43.15
N VAL A 136 -5.07 -30.69 -43.47
CA VAL A 136 -4.46 -29.35 -43.30
C VAL A 136 -5.21 -28.29 -44.08
N ALA A 137 -5.49 -28.54 -45.35
CA ALA A 137 -6.26 -27.64 -46.21
C ALA A 137 -7.65 -27.34 -45.65
N LYS A 138 -8.40 -28.37 -45.22
CA LYS A 138 -9.74 -28.21 -44.65
C LYS A 138 -9.71 -27.40 -43.36
N VAL A 139 -8.81 -27.72 -42.41
CA VAL A 139 -8.70 -27.00 -41.17
C VAL A 139 -8.22 -25.57 -41.37
N TYR A 140 -7.25 -25.37 -42.27
CA TYR A 140 -6.78 -24.02 -42.61
C TYR A 140 -7.84 -23.16 -43.23
N GLU A 141 -8.63 -23.70 -44.18
CA GLU A 141 -9.76 -22.99 -44.82
C GLU A 141 -10.89 -22.68 -43.80
N GLU A 142 -11.16 -23.60 -42.85
CA GLU A 142 -12.10 -23.38 -41.76
C GLU A 142 -11.64 -22.24 -40.82
N LEU A 143 -10.35 -22.23 -40.43
CA LEU A 143 -9.79 -21.23 -39.51
C LEU A 143 -9.67 -19.84 -40.15
N ARG A 144 -9.25 -19.78 -41.43
CA ARG A 144 -9.03 -18.52 -42.14
C ARG A 144 -10.33 -17.88 -42.62
N GLY A 145 -11.35 -18.66 -42.96
CA GLY A 145 -12.57 -18.17 -43.60
C GLY A 145 -12.29 -17.54 -44.97
N ASN A 146 -12.82 -16.31 -45.19
CA ASN A 146 -12.66 -15.58 -46.47
C ASN A 146 -11.48 -14.56 -46.45
N ASP A 147 -10.58 -14.63 -45.47
CA ASP A 147 -9.48 -13.66 -45.36
C ASP A 147 -8.36 -14.00 -46.35
N ARG A 148 -7.78 -12.95 -46.98
CA ARG A 148 -6.66 -13.02 -47.92
C ARG A 148 -5.40 -12.44 -47.30
N VAL A 149 -4.26 -13.04 -47.55
CA VAL A 149 -2.94 -12.53 -47.15
C VAL A 149 -2.47 -11.52 -48.21
N THR A 150 -2.63 -10.23 -47.94
CA THR A 150 -2.33 -9.14 -48.89
C THR A 150 -1.06 -8.34 -48.54
N SER A 151 -0.40 -8.62 -47.40
CA SER A 151 0.83 -7.96 -46.98
C SER A 151 1.87 -8.98 -46.57
N ALA A 152 3.16 -8.70 -46.81
CA ALA A 152 4.26 -9.55 -46.41
C ALA A 152 4.36 -9.74 -44.90
N ASP A 153 3.93 -8.74 -44.09
CA ASP A 153 3.95 -8.75 -42.63
C ASP A 153 2.61 -9.16 -41.99
N SER A 154 1.57 -9.46 -42.81
CA SER A 154 0.29 -9.91 -42.29
C SER A 154 0.44 -11.31 -41.71
N LYS A 155 0.42 -11.40 -40.36
CA LYS A 155 0.24 -12.68 -39.66
C LYS A 155 -1.27 -12.95 -39.61
N PRO A 156 -1.78 -14.03 -40.22
CA PRO A 156 -3.18 -14.41 -40.01
C PRO A 156 -3.34 -14.73 -38.53
N GLN A 157 -4.06 -13.88 -37.79
CA GLN A 157 -4.32 -14.09 -36.37
C GLN A 157 -5.62 -14.87 -36.25
N PHE A 158 -5.49 -16.20 -36.13
CA PHE A 158 -6.61 -17.07 -35.78
C PHE A 158 -6.80 -17.08 -34.28
N GLN A 159 -8.04 -17.07 -33.82
CA GLN A 159 -8.40 -17.09 -32.42
C GLN A 159 -7.87 -15.87 -31.61
N ALA A 160 -7.99 -14.68 -32.20
CA ALA A 160 -7.59 -13.44 -31.54
C ALA A 160 -8.33 -13.25 -30.18
N LEU A 161 -9.58 -13.70 -30.08
CA LEU A 161 -10.35 -13.65 -28.84
C LEU A 161 -9.84 -14.61 -27.76
N GLU A 162 -9.27 -15.76 -28.12
CA GLU A 162 -8.63 -16.66 -27.15
C GLU A 162 -7.26 -16.14 -26.71
N GLN A 163 -6.60 -15.36 -27.57
CA GLN A 163 -5.28 -14.82 -27.30
C GLN A 163 -5.33 -13.54 -26.45
N TYR A 164 -6.29 -12.65 -26.74
CA TYR A 164 -6.37 -11.33 -26.13
C TYR A 164 -7.64 -11.13 -25.30
N GLY A 165 -8.41 -12.19 -25.06
CA GLY A 165 -9.62 -12.15 -24.28
C GLY A 165 -9.72 -13.27 -23.27
N ARG A 166 -10.34 -12.99 -22.13
CA ARG A 166 -10.67 -13.93 -21.06
C ARG A 166 -12.17 -14.24 -21.12
N ASN A 167 -12.55 -15.48 -21.35
CA ASN A 167 -13.96 -15.86 -21.36
C ASN A 167 -14.51 -15.99 -19.96
N VAL A 168 -15.26 -14.98 -19.50
CA VAL A 168 -15.82 -14.90 -18.15
C VAL A 168 -16.93 -15.94 -17.95
N CYS A 169 -17.74 -16.22 -18.99
CA CYS A 169 -18.76 -17.27 -18.90
C CYS A 169 -18.15 -18.68 -18.75
N ALA A 170 -17.01 -18.95 -19.37
CA ALA A 170 -16.29 -20.21 -19.20
C ALA A 170 -15.77 -20.37 -17.77
N LEU A 171 -15.31 -19.28 -17.14
CA LEU A 171 -14.88 -19.28 -15.74
C LEU A 171 -16.08 -19.47 -14.79
N ALA A 172 -17.22 -18.84 -15.09
CA ALA A 172 -18.47 -19.07 -14.34
C ALA A 172 -18.90 -20.53 -14.38
N ARG A 173 -18.87 -21.19 -15.57
CA ARG A 173 -19.16 -22.62 -15.70
C ARG A 173 -18.18 -23.52 -14.94
N ALA A 174 -16.91 -23.07 -14.83
CA ALA A 174 -15.88 -23.79 -14.07
C ALA A 174 -15.90 -23.46 -12.55
N HIS A 175 -16.85 -22.66 -12.08
CA HIS A 175 -16.95 -22.18 -10.68
C HIS A 175 -15.64 -21.55 -10.17
N LYS A 176 -14.98 -20.77 -11.03
CA LYS A 176 -13.72 -20.07 -10.71
C LYS A 176 -13.88 -18.58 -10.45
N LEU A 177 -15.12 -18.09 -10.46
CA LEU A 177 -15.44 -16.70 -10.11
C LEU A 177 -15.83 -16.61 -8.63
N ASP A 178 -15.52 -15.49 -8.01
CA ASP A 178 -15.96 -15.18 -6.66
C ASP A 178 -17.46 -14.83 -6.64
N PRO A 179 -18.19 -15.17 -5.57
CA PRO A 179 -19.62 -14.91 -5.48
C PRO A 179 -19.92 -13.41 -5.45
N VAL A 180 -20.80 -12.96 -6.33
CA VAL A 180 -21.18 -11.54 -6.43
C VAL A 180 -22.37 -11.25 -5.53
N ILE A 181 -22.19 -10.40 -4.53
CA ILE A 181 -23.16 -10.07 -3.49
C ILE A 181 -23.52 -8.58 -3.56
N GLY A 182 -24.80 -8.26 -3.38
CA GLY A 182 -25.29 -6.89 -3.17
C GLY A 182 -25.39 -6.01 -4.44
N ARG A 183 -25.12 -6.53 -5.67
CA ARG A 183 -25.10 -5.76 -6.93
C ARG A 183 -26.31 -6.04 -7.85
N VAL A 184 -27.43 -6.42 -7.28
CA VAL A 184 -28.62 -6.87 -8.04
C VAL A 184 -29.18 -5.77 -8.94
N GLU A 185 -29.27 -4.54 -8.46
CA GLU A 185 -29.84 -3.41 -9.20
C GLU A 185 -28.95 -2.99 -10.37
N GLU A 186 -27.63 -2.93 -10.17
CA GLU A 186 -26.66 -2.56 -11.21
C GLU A 186 -26.60 -3.63 -12.29
N ILE A 187 -26.59 -4.92 -11.93
CA ILE A 187 -26.66 -6.03 -12.89
C ILE A 187 -27.97 -5.97 -13.68
N ARG A 188 -29.12 -5.78 -13.02
CA ARG A 188 -30.43 -5.64 -13.67
C ARG A 188 -30.42 -4.46 -14.63
N ARG A 189 -29.84 -3.31 -14.23
CA ARG A 189 -29.74 -2.13 -15.08
C ARG A 189 -28.85 -2.39 -16.30
N THR A 190 -27.74 -3.09 -16.12
CA THR A 190 -26.82 -3.50 -17.21
C THR A 190 -27.54 -4.41 -18.20
N ILE A 191 -28.28 -5.41 -17.73
CA ILE A 191 -29.12 -6.30 -18.55
C ILE A 191 -30.17 -5.48 -19.33
N GLN A 192 -30.85 -4.55 -18.66
CA GLN A 192 -31.84 -3.69 -19.29
C GLN A 192 -31.23 -2.83 -20.41
N VAL A 193 -30.03 -2.28 -20.21
CA VAL A 193 -29.33 -1.49 -21.25
C VAL A 193 -28.95 -2.37 -22.43
N LEU A 194 -28.34 -3.55 -22.19
CA LEU A 194 -27.97 -4.51 -23.24
C LEU A 194 -29.14 -4.97 -24.09
N SER A 195 -30.35 -5.01 -23.53
CA SER A 195 -31.56 -5.42 -24.20
C SER A 195 -32.23 -4.30 -25.04
N ARG A 196 -31.69 -3.07 -25.06
CA ARG A 196 -32.24 -1.96 -25.81
C ARG A 196 -31.95 -2.10 -27.32
N ARG A 197 -32.80 -1.48 -28.16
CA ARG A 197 -32.57 -1.39 -29.61
C ARG A 197 -31.43 -0.41 -29.98
N THR A 198 -31.28 0.67 -29.20
CA THR A 198 -30.25 1.70 -29.40
C THR A 198 -29.64 2.08 -28.06
N LYS A 199 -28.42 2.59 -28.05
CA LYS A 199 -27.65 2.86 -26.82
C LYS A 199 -27.61 1.62 -25.90
N ASN A 200 -27.33 0.47 -26.49
CA ASN A 200 -27.32 -0.84 -25.87
C ASN A 200 -25.96 -1.25 -25.31
N ASN A 201 -25.00 -0.32 -25.25
CA ASN A 201 -23.70 -0.55 -24.65
C ASN A 201 -23.65 0.15 -23.28
N PRO A 202 -23.72 -0.57 -22.15
CA PRO A 202 -23.57 0.04 -20.82
C PRO A 202 -22.14 0.43 -20.57
N VAL A 203 -21.93 1.56 -19.85
CA VAL A 203 -20.68 1.92 -19.22
C VAL A 203 -20.89 1.99 -17.71
N LEU A 204 -20.18 1.15 -16.99
CA LEU A 204 -20.16 1.14 -15.53
C LEU A 204 -19.25 2.29 -15.06
N ILE A 205 -19.83 3.27 -14.42
CA ILE A 205 -19.12 4.46 -13.93
C ILE A 205 -19.12 4.45 -12.42
N GLY A 206 -17.97 4.55 -11.80
CA GLY A 206 -17.84 4.59 -10.34
C GLY A 206 -16.39 4.77 -9.92
N GLU A 207 -16.20 5.08 -8.66
CA GLU A 207 -14.87 5.23 -8.09
C GLU A 207 -14.03 3.93 -8.22
N PRO A 208 -12.69 4.00 -8.14
CA PRO A 208 -11.86 2.79 -8.15
C PRO A 208 -12.19 1.91 -6.93
N GLY A 209 -12.17 0.59 -7.11
CA GLY A 209 -12.39 -0.36 -6.01
C GLY A 209 -13.86 -0.54 -5.56
N VAL A 210 -14.86 0.09 -6.21
CA VAL A 210 -16.28 -0.12 -5.84
C VAL A 210 -16.88 -1.42 -6.39
N GLY A 211 -16.13 -2.25 -7.12
CA GLY A 211 -16.59 -3.55 -7.64
C GLY A 211 -17.28 -3.46 -9.00
N LYS A 212 -16.81 -2.62 -9.93
CA LYS A 212 -17.33 -2.55 -11.30
C LYS A 212 -17.19 -3.87 -12.06
N THR A 213 -16.04 -4.52 -11.95
CA THR A 213 -15.73 -5.82 -12.58
C THR A 213 -16.61 -6.95 -12.03
N ALA A 214 -16.88 -6.95 -10.71
CA ALA A 214 -17.78 -7.91 -10.08
C ALA A 214 -19.21 -7.90 -10.68
N ILE A 215 -19.72 -6.74 -11.12
CA ILE A 215 -21.02 -6.65 -11.78
C ILE A 215 -21.02 -7.43 -13.10
N VAL A 216 -19.90 -7.42 -13.82
CA VAL A 216 -19.73 -8.16 -15.09
C VAL A 216 -19.60 -9.66 -14.83
N GLU A 217 -18.91 -10.05 -13.78
CA GLU A 217 -18.78 -11.44 -13.33
C GLU A 217 -20.15 -11.99 -12.88
N GLY A 218 -20.91 -11.22 -12.10
CA GLY A 218 -22.28 -11.59 -11.72
C GLY A 218 -23.26 -11.64 -12.90
N LEU A 219 -23.05 -10.83 -13.93
CA LEU A 219 -23.79 -10.95 -15.18
C LEU A 219 -23.46 -12.27 -15.90
N ALA A 220 -22.18 -12.66 -15.94
CA ALA A 220 -21.76 -13.92 -16.56
C ALA A 220 -22.36 -15.15 -15.81
N GLU A 221 -22.37 -15.13 -14.48
CA GLU A 221 -23.03 -16.16 -13.68
C GLU A 221 -24.51 -16.30 -14.01
N ARG A 222 -25.25 -15.17 -14.13
CA ARG A 222 -26.66 -15.18 -14.52
C ARG A 222 -26.90 -15.66 -15.96
N ILE A 223 -26.00 -15.33 -16.89
CA ILE A 223 -26.07 -15.85 -18.26
C ILE A 223 -25.93 -17.37 -18.24
N VAL A 224 -24.95 -17.90 -17.51
CA VAL A 224 -24.70 -19.35 -17.40
C VAL A 224 -25.86 -20.07 -16.69
N ALA A 225 -26.42 -19.47 -15.64
CA ALA A 225 -27.59 -19.98 -14.93
C ALA A 225 -28.91 -19.87 -15.77
N GLY A 226 -28.87 -19.10 -16.86
CA GLY A 226 -30.08 -18.84 -17.67
C GLY A 226 -31.07 -17.86 -17.06
N ASP A 227 -30.68 -17.14 -16.00
CA ASP A 227 -31.49 -16.11 -15.32
C ASP A 227 -31.34 -14.74 -15.98
N VAL A 228 -31.52 -14.71 -17.29
CA VAL A 228 -31.47 -13.50 -18.12
C VAL A 228 -32.51 -13.56 -19.24
N PRO A 229 -32.92 -12.42 -19.84
CA PRO A 229 -33.83 -12.40 -20.99
C PRO A 229 -33.29 -13.22 -22.16
N SER A 230 -34.21 -13.77 -22.98
CA SER A 230 -33.88 -14.58 -24.15
C SER A 230 -32.91 -13.92 -25.13
N SER A 231 -32.91 -12.56 -25.21
CA SER A 231 -32.00 -11.80 -26.04
C SER A 231 -30.52 -11.89 -25.63
N ILE A 232 -30.23 -12.35 -24.40
CA ILE A 232 -28.86 -12.40 -23.82
C ILE A 232 -28.47 -13.82 -23.43
N LYS A 233 -29.42 -14.76 -23.32
CA LYS A 233 -29.25 -16.10 -22.76
C LYS A 233 -28.16 -16.95 -23.45
N ASP A 234 -28.01 -16.78 -24.77
CA ASP A 234 -27.05 -17.56 -25.56
C ASP A 234 -25.77 -16.78 -25.89
N LYS A 235 -25.51 -15.70 -25.16
CA LYS A 235 -24.32 -14.87 -25.39
C LYS A 235 -23.17 -15.31 -24.48
N GLU A 236 -21.96 -15.14 -25.00
CA GLU A 236 -20.70 -15.32 -24.28
C GLU A 236 -20.14 -13.94 -23.92
N LEU A 237 -19.72 -13.79 -22.66
CA LEU A 237 -19.08 -12.58 -22.19
C LEU A 237 -17.58 -12.77 -22.16
N ILE A 238 -16.85 -11.94 -22.91
CA ILE A 238 -15.41 -12.00 -23.06
C ILE A 238 -14.82 -10.66 -22.61
N GLU A 239 -13.93 -10.71 -21.64
CA GLU A 239 -13.14 -9.59 -21.15
C GLU A 239 -11.92 -9.38 -22.06
N LEU A 240 -11.69 -8.16 -22.52
CA LEU A 240 -10.55 -7.81 -23.37
C LEU A 240 -9.33 -7.47 -22.53
N ASP A 241 -8.24 -8.22 -22.71
CA ASP A 241 -6.95 -7.94 -22.04
C ASP A 241 -6.18 -6.88 -22.83
N MET A 242 -6.29 -5.64 -22.39
CA MET A 242 -5.59 -4.51 -22.98
C MET A 242 -4.08 -4.62 -22.86
N SER A 243 -3.58 -5.20 -21.76
CA SER A 243 -2.16 -5.38 -21.52
C SER A 243 -1.55 -6.37 -22.53
N ALA A 244 -2.25 -7.48 -22.78
CA ALA A 244 -1.84 -8.47 -23.78
C ALA A 244 -1.88 -7.91 -25.22
N LEU A 245 -2.81 -7.00 -25.51
CA LEU A 245 -2.89 -6.34 -26.83
C LEU A 245 -1.68 -5.42 -27.09
N VAL A 246 -1.21 -4.73 -26.05
CA VAL A 246 -0.08 -3.77 -26.14
C VAL A 246 1.27 -4.48 -25.98
N ALA A 247 1.35 -5.54 -25.19
CA ALA A 247 2.60 -6.24 -24.88
C ALA A 247 3.28 -6.77 -26.15
N GLY A 248 4.57 -6.43 -26.33
CA GLY A 248 5.39 -6.89 -27.46
C GLY A 248 5.07 -6.22 -28.80
N ALA A 249 4.15 -5.26 -28.87
CA ALA A 249 3.93 -4.48 -30.09
C ALA A 249 5.08 -3.47 -30.26
N LYS A 250 6.00 -3.74 -31.19
CA LYS A 250 7.15 -2.88 -31.50
C LYS A 250 6.74 -1.63 -32.31
N TYR A 251 5.66 -1.72 -33.07
CA TYR A 251 5.17 -0.67 -33.94
C TYR A 251 3.67 -0.43 -33.74
N ARG A 252 3.24 0.79 -33.93
CA ARG A 252 1.85 1.26 -33.85
C ARG A 252 0.85 0.38 -34.62
N GLY A 253 1.21 -0.05 -35.83
CA GLY A 253 0.35 -0.88 -36.67
C GLY A 253 0.00 -2.25 -36.07
N GLU A 254 0.91 -2.85 -35.29
CA GLU A 254 0.69 -4.19 -34.72
C GLU A 254 -0.47 -4.21 -33.69
N PHE A 255 -0.57 -3.21 -32.85
CA PHE A 255 -1.69 -3.06 -31.89
C PHE A 255 -3.02 -2.86 -32.64
N GLU A 256 -3.03 -1.95 -33.65
CA GLU A 256 -4.22 -1.70 -34.44
C GLU A 256 -4.70 -2.98 -35.15
N ASP A 257 -3.78 -3.77 -35.69
CA ASP A 257 -4.11 -5.00 -36.40
C ASP A 257 -4.60 -6.10 -35.44
N ARG A 258 -4.05 -6.21 -34.23
CA ARG A 258 -4.56 -7.10 -33.18
C ARG A 258 -5.98 -6.73 -32.77
N LEU A 259 -6.24 -5.45 -32.50
CA LEU A 259 -7.57 -4.97 -32.12
C LEU A 259 -8.58 -5.18 -33.28
N LYS A 260 -8.19 -4.90 -34.54
CA LYS A 260 -9.01 -5.17 -35.72
C LYS A 260 -9.32 -6.66 -35.86
N ALA A 261 -8.36 -7.56 -35.60
CA ALA A 261 -8.57 -9.00 -35.59
C ALA A 261 -9.61 -9.46 -34.56
N VAL A 262 -9.50 -8.95 -33.32
CA VAL A 262 -10.50 -9.20 -32.26
C VAL A 262 -11.89 -8.73 -32.70
N LEU A 263 -12.01 -7.48 -33.17
CA LEU A 263 -13.31 -6.92 -33.60
C LEU A 263 -13.92 -7.70 -34.78
N LYS A 264 -13.11 -8.13 -35.73
CA LYS A 264 -13.55 -8.95 -36.85
C LYS A 264 -14.06 -10.32 -36.40
N GLU A 265 -13.47 -10.92 -35.39
CA GLU A 265 -13.94 -12.17 -34.81
C GLU A 265 -15.24 -11.97 -34.03
N VAL A 266 -15.40 -10.87 -33.29
CA VAL A 266 -16.66 -10.49 -32.64
C VAL A 266 -17.76 -10.24 -33.70
N GLU A 267 -17.47 -9.54 -34.76
CA GLU A 267 -18.43 -9.32 -35.85
C GLU A 267 -18.87 -10.64 -36.53
N LYS A 268 -17.94 -11.60 -36.73
CA LYS A 268 -18.23 -12.93 -37.27
C LYS A 268 -19.16 -13.76 -36.37
N SER A 269 -19.16 -13.51 -35.07
CA SER A 269 -20.02 -14.17 -34.09
C SER A 269 -21.51 -13.80 -34.20
N GLN A 270 -21.87 -12.84 -35.06
CA GLN A 270 -23.25 -12.37 -35.26
C GLN A 270 -23.96 -11.94 -33.97
N GLY A 271 -23.26 -11.25 -33.11
CA GLY A 271 -23.80 -10.71 -31.86
C GLY A 271 -23.93 -11.72 -30.72
N ARG A 272 -23.33 -12.92 -30.80
CA ARG A 272 -23.26 -13.88 -29.70
C ARG A 272 -22.24 -13.49 -28.62
N ILE A 273 -21.31 -12.59 -28.94
CA ILE A 273 -20.27 -12.15 -28.01
C ILE A 273 -20.61 -10.77 -27.48
N ILE A 274 -20.50 -10.61 -26.16
CA ILE A 274 -20.48 -9.33 -25.45
C ILE A 274 -19.05 -9.09 -25.01
N LEU A 275 -18.44 -8.01 -25.49
CA LEU A 275 -17.08 -7.64 -25.13
C LEU A 275 -17.09 -6.78 -23.87
N PHE A 276 -16.37 -7.19 -22.83
CA PHE A 276 -16.11 -6.35 -21.69
C PHE A 276 -14.76 -5.65 -21.82
N ILE A 277 -14.74 -4.35 -21.62
CA ILE A 277 -13.55 -3.49 -21.70
C ILE A 277 -13.41 -2.77 -20.37
N ASP A 278 -12.50 -3.27 -19.54
CA ASP A 278 -12.14 -2.55 -18.33
C ASP A 278 -11.24 -1.36 -18.69
N GLU A 279 -11.26 -0.33 -17.87
CA GLU A 279 -10.55 0.92 -18.13
C GLU A 279 -10.80 1.46 -19.57
N LEU A 280 -12.07 1.56 -19.98
CA LEU A 280 -12.48 1.98 -21.32
C LEU A 280 -11.79 3.26 -21.78
N HIS A 281 -11.40 4.14 -20.86
CA HIS A 281 -10.68 5.37 -21.14
C HIS A 281 -9.29 5.14 -21.76
N THR A 282 -8.64 3.99 -21.51
CA THR A 282 -7.33 3.65 -22.07
C THR A 282 -7.38 3.50 -23.59
N ILE A 283 -8.52 3.02 -24.11
CA ILE A 283 -8.74 2.88 -25.55
C ILE A 283 -9.04 4.24 -26.22
N VAL A 284 -9.78 5.11 -25.49
CA VAL A 284 -10.28 6.38 -26.04
C VAL A 284 -9.29 7.53 -25.80
N GLY A 285 -8.50 7.46 -24.72
CA GLY A 285 -7.59 8.52 -24.28
C GLY A 285 -6.16 8.42 -24.80
N ALA A 286 -5.79 7.32 -25.41
CA ALA A 286 -4.43 7.08 -25.91
C ALA A 286 -3.98 8.01 -27.07
N GLY A 287 -4.73 9.07 -27.37
CA GLY A 287 -4.50 9.99 -28.49
C GLY A 287 -4.20 11.45 -28.14
N ALA A 288 -4.04 11.80 -26.86
CA ALA A 288 -3.93 13.20 -26.44
C ALA A 288 -2.50 13.80 -26.48
N THR A 289 -1.46 13.00 -26.69
CA THR A 289 -0.10 13.47 -26.98
C THR A 289 0.24 13.24 -28.43
N ASP A 290 0.91 14.21 -29.10
CA ASP A 290 1.30 14.14 -30.50
C ASP A 290 1.90 12.78 -30.88
N GLY A 291 1.13 11.99 -31.64
CA GLY A 291 1.52 10.65 -32.12
C GLY A 291 0.93 9.44 -31.39
N ALA A 292 0.08 9.59 -30.37
CA ALA A 292 -0.55 8.47 -29.68
C ALA A 292 -1.78 7.90 -30.44
N MET A 293 -1.98 6.57 -30.28
CA MET A 293 -2.99 5.78 -30.99
C MET A 293 -4.42 6.17 -30.57
N ASP A 294 -5.27 6.50 -31.50
CA ASP A 294 -6.72 6.64 -31.28
C ASP A 294 -7.43 5.32 -31.65
N ALA A 295 -7.31 4.32 -30.72
CA ALA A 295 -8.05 3.06 -30.85
C ALA A 295 -9.58 3.28 -30.81
N GLY A 296 -10.03 4.41 -30.27
CA GLY A 296 -11.42 4.82 -30.32
C GLY A 296 -11.95 4.92 -31.76
N ASN A 297 -11.14 5.36 -32.73
CA ASN A 297 -11.53 5.44 -34.12
C ASN A 297 -11.76 4.07 -34.77
N ILE A 298 -11.16 3.02 -34.28
CA ILE A 298 -11.36 1.63 -34.73
C ILE A 298 -12.68 1.07 -34.18
N LEU A 299 -13.03 1.39 -32.94
CA LEU A 299 -14.27 0.94 -32.28
C LEU A 299 -15.53 1.68 -32.79
N LYS A 300 -15.43 2.97 -33.12
CA LYS A 300 -16.56 3.81 -33.54
C LYS A 300 -17.40 3.21 -34.65
N PRO A 301 -16.85 2.68 -35.77
CA PRO A 301 -17.61 2.08 -36.85
C PRO A 301 -18.38 0.82 -36.43
N ALA A 302 -17.75 -0.07 -35.60
CA ALA A 302 -18.36 -1.31 -35.13
C ALA A 302 -19.53 -1.03 -34.17
N LEU A 303 -19.36 -0.09 -33.23
CA LEU A 303 -20.42 0.41 -32.36
C LEU A 303 -21.53 1.13 -33.12
N ALA A 304 -21.19 1.85 -34.16
CA ALA A 304 -22.16 2.61 -34.97
C ALA A 304 -23.10 1.70 -35.75
N ARG A 305 -22.59 0.60 -36.31
CA ARG A 305 -23.37 -0.39 -37.03
C ARG A 305 -24.21 -1.33 -36.15
N GLY A 306 -23.98 -1.31 -34.81
CA GLY A 306 -24.60 -2.24 -33.88
C GLY A 306 -24.05 -3.68 -33.97
N ALA A 307 -22.92 -3.85 -34.64
CA ALA A 307 -22.25 -5.14 -34.83
C ALA A 307 -21.47 -5.55 -33.56
N LEU A 308 -21.13 -4.58 -32.69
CA LEU A 308 -20.44 -4.81 -31.43
C LEU A 308 -21.38 -4.51 -30.26
N HIS A 309 -21.53 -5.48 -29.37
CA HIS A 309 -22.07 -5.29 -28.03
C HIS A 309 -20.91 -5.19 -27.05
N ALA A 310 -20.82 -4.07 -26.34
CA ALA A 310 -19.73 -3.84 -25.40
C ALA A 310 -20.25 -3.35 -24.04
N ILE A 311 -19.60 -3.79 -22.97
CA ILE A 311 -19.72 -3.24 -21.63
C ILE A 311 -18.39 -2.54 -21.33
N GLY A 312 -18.43 -1.27 -20.97
CA GLY A 312 -17.24 -0.53 -20.54
C GLY A 312 -17.24 -0.33 -19.02
N ALA A 313 -16.07 -0.24 -18.41
CA ALA A 313 -15.91 0.24 -17.04
C ALA A 313 -14.88 1.38 -17.00
N THR A 314 -15.13 2.41 -16.19
CA THR A 314 -14.23 3.56 -16.01
C THR A 314 -14.59 4.35 -14.76
N THR A 315 -13.77 5.30 -14.37
CA THR A 315 -14.12 6.26 -13.32
C THR A 315 -14.98 7.42 -13.83
N LEU A 316 -15.58 8.19 -12.93
CA LEU A 316 -16.42 9.33 -13.31
C LEU A 316 -15.63 10.42 -14.02
N ASP A 317 -14.43 10.72 -13.52
CA ASP A 317 -13.57 11.77 -14.06
C ASP A 317 -12.98 11.38 -15.43
N GLU A 318 -12.58 10.14 -15.60
CA GLU A 318 -12.11 9.61 -16.88
C GLU A 318 -13.23 9.58 -17.93
N TYR A 319 -14.45 9.19 -17.51
CA TYR A 319 -15.62 9.25 -18.40
C TYR A 319 -15.85 10.66 -18.92
N ARG A 320 -15.87 11.67 -18.01
CA ARG A 320 -16.02 13.09 -18.40
C ARG A 320 -14.88 13.59 -19.28
N LYS A 321 -13.66 13.20 -18.97
CA LYS A 321 -12.47 13.68 -19.68
C LYS A 321 -12.32 13.10 -21.08
N TYR A 322 -12.63 11.82 -21.28
CA TYR A 322 -12.32 11.09 -22.52
C TYR A 322 -13.54 10.68 -23.31
N ILE A 323 -14.64 10.22 -22.69
CA ILE A 323 -15.80 9.64 -23.38
C ILE A 323 -16.88 10.67 -23.62
N GLU A 324 -17.23 11.47 -22.63
CA GLU A 324 -18.31 12.48 -22.74
C GLU A 324 -17.98 13.58 -23.75
N LYS A 325 -16.71 13.93 -23.92
CA LYS A 325 -16.24 14.90 -24.90
C LYS A 325 -16.37 14.39 -26.34
N ASP A 326 -16.31 13.08 -26.56
CA ASP A 326 -16.51 12.46 -27.84
C ASP A 326 -17.99 12.17 -28.10
N GLN A 327 -18.66 13.07 -28.83
CA GLN A 327 -20.10 12.97 -29.12
C GLN A 327 -20.51 11.68 -29.84
N ALA A 328 -19.59 11.04 -30.58
CA ALA A 328 -19.87 9.81 -31.30
C ALA A 328 -19.95 8.61 -30.31
N LEU A 329 -19.07 8.56 -29.34
CA LEU A 329 -19.06 7.55 -28.27
C LEU A 329 -20.18 7.79 -27.26
N ALA A 330 -20.34 9.02 -26.77
CA ALA A 330 -21.37 9.41 -25.81
C ALA A 330 -22.79 9.05 -26.25
N ARG A 331 -23.07 9.11 -27.58
CA ARG A 331 -24.37 8.69 -28.13
C ARG A 331 -24.56 7.17 -28.20
N ARG A 332 -23.53 6.37 -28.04
CA ARG A 332 -23.57 4.90 -28.17
C ARG A 332 -23.54 4.18 -26.82
N PHE A 333 -22.96 4.83 -25.85
CA PHE A 333 -22.88 4.29 -24.51
C PHE A 333 -24.01 4.84 -23.59
N GLN A 334 -24.48 3.99 -22.67
CA GLN A 334 -25.42 4.38 -21.62
C GLN A 334 -24.75 4.18 -20.25
N THR A 335 -24.72 5.21 -19.48
CA THR A 335 -24.11 5.19 -18.15
C THR A 335 -24.92 4.36 -17.16
N VAL A 336 -24.24 3.56 -16.37
CA VAL A 336 -24.73 2.83 -15.19
C VAL A 336 -23.83 3.23 -14.02
N LEU A 337 -24.39 4.01 -13.09
CA LEU A 337 -23.64 4.49 -11.93
C LEU A 337 -23.50 3.37 -10.91
N VAL A 338 -22.27 3.07 -10.55
CA VAL A 338 -21.89 2.11 -9.50
C VAL A 338 -21.46 2.89 -8.28
N LYS A 339 -22.28 2.88 -7.25
CA LYS A 339 -22.01 3.57 -6.00
C LYS A 339 -21.15 2.72 -5.07
N GLU A 340 -20.44 3.36 -4.16
CA GLU A 340 -19.81 2.71 -3.02
C GLU A 340 -20.88 1.97 -2.20
N PRO A 341 -20.68 0.68 -1.85
CA PRO A 341 -21.62 -0.06 -1.01
C PRO A 341 -21.61 0.46 0.42
N SER A 342 -22.71 0.20 1.13
CA SER A 342 -22.79 0.50 2.57
C SER A 342 -21.85 -0.43 3.37
N VAL A 343 -21.59 -0.10 4.63
CA VAL A 343 -20.83 -0.98 5.54
C VAL A 343 -21.52 -2.33 5.68
N GLU A 344 -22.86 -2.35 5.80
CA GLU A 344 -23.65 -3.59 5.92
C GLU A 344 -23.56 -4.47 4.67
N ASP A 345 -23.63 -3.86 3.47
CA ASP A 345 -23.43 -4.57 2.21
C ASP A 345 -22.00 -5.11 2.11
N THR A 346 -21.01 -4.32 2.53
CA THR A 346 -19.60 -4.73 2.55
C THR A 346 -19.35 -5.92 3.46
N VAL A 347 -19.95 -5.94 4.67
CA VAL A 347 -19.88 -7.11 5.57
C VAL A 347 -20.46 -8.34 4.89
N SER A 348 -21.57 -8.19 4.16
CA SER A 348 -22.19 -9.29 3.41
C SER A 348 -21.27 -9.81 2.30
N ILE A 349 -20.59 -8.90 1.58
CA ILE A 349 -19.59 -9.24 0.55
C ILE A 349 -18.42 -10.00 1.19
N LEU A 350 -17.86 -9.49 2.28
CA LEU A 350 -16.75 -10.14 2.99
C LEU A 350 -17.12 -11.54 3.49
N ARG A 351 -18.35 -11.74 3.98
CA ARG A 351 -18.84 -13.06 4.39
C ARG A 351 -18.90 -14.05 3.22
N GLY A 352 -19.25 -13.57 2.03
CA GLY A 352 -19.22 -14.40 0.82
C GLY A 352 -17.81 -14.77 0.36
N LEU A 353 -16.86 -13.87 0.51
CA LEU A 353 -15.45 -14.07 0.14
C LEU A 353 -14.66 -14.84 1.20
N LYS A 354 -15.16 -14.89 2.44
CA LYS A 354 -14.47 -15.48 3.59
C LYS A 354 -13.84 -16.84 3.30
N GLN A 355 -14.62 -17.76 2.71
CA GLN A 355 -14.16 -19.11 2.45
C GLN A 355 -12.99 -19.17 1.46
N ALA A 356 -13.00 -18.33 0.43
CA ALA A 356 -11.93 -18.24 -0.55
C ALA A 356 -10.62 -17.76 0.10
N TYR A 357 -10.69 -16.72 0.94
CA TYR A 357 -9.52 -16.20 1.67
C TYR A 357 -9.00 -17.18 2.73
N GLU A 358 -9.89 -17.83 3.48
CA GLU A 358 -9.50 -18.90 4.43
C GLU A 358 -8.75 -20.05 3.74
N GLN A 359 -9.21 -20.45 2.54
CA GLN A 359 -8.54 -21.49 1.76
C GLN A 359 -7.17 -21.03 1.21
N HIS A 360 -7.09 -19.79 0.73
CA HIS A 360 -5.85 -19.23 0.17
C HIS A 360 -4.76 -19.11 1.24
N HIS A 361 -5.07 -18.43 2.33
CA HIS A 361 -4.09 -18.16 3.41
C HIS A 361 -3.98 -19.30 4.41
N ARG A 362 -4.89 -20.26 4.40
CA ARG A 362 -4.96 -21.37 5.37
C ARG A 362 -5.03 -20.90 6.82
N VAL A 363 -5.79 -19.85 7.06
CA VAL A 363 -6.09 -19.30 8.39
C VAL A 363 -7.59 -19.18 8.56
N ARG A 364 -8.08 -19.17 9.78
CA ARG A 364 -9.50 -18.92 10.08
C ARG A 364 -9.74 -17.42 10.20
N ILE A 365 -10.88 -16.93 9.72
CA ILE A 365 -11.27 -15.53 9.83
C ILE A 365 -12.56 -15.47 10.65
N CYS A 366 -12.57 -14.82 11.82
CA CYS A 366 -13.79 -14.72 12.60
C CYS A 366 -14.76 -13.69 12.00
N ASP A 367 -16.06 -13.84 12.24
CA ASP A 367 -17.08 -12.92 11.71
C ASP A 367 -16.89 -11.49 12.24
N ALA A 368 -16.47 -11.36 13.50
CA ALA A 368 -16.19 -10.08 14.12
C ALA A 368 -15.04 -9.33 13.42
N ALA A 369 -14.05 -10.04 12.85
CA ALA A 369 -12.97 -9.43 12.06
C ALA A 369 -13.51 -8.84 10.75
N LEU A 370 -14.44 -9.52 10.07
CA LEU A 370 -15.08 -9.01 8.84
C LEU A 370 -15.88 -7.73 9.11
N VAL A 371 -16.65 -7.73 10.20
CA VAL A 371 -17.39 -6.53 10.65
C VAL A 371 -16.41 -5.41 10.95
N SER A 372 -15.34 -5.71 11.70
CA SER A 372 -14.31 -4.73 12.03
C SER A 372 -13.56 -4.20 10.79
N ALA A 373 -13.27 -5.05 9.80
CA ALA A 373 -12.62 -4.64 8.57
C ALA A 373 -13.48 -3.64 7.78
N ALA A 374 -14.79 -3.89 7.65
CA ALA A 374 -15.71 -2.97 6.99
C ALA A 374 -15.83 -1.64 7.75
N ASP A 375 -15.97 -1.68 9.07
CA ASP A 375 -16.20 -0.51 9.92
C ASP A 375 -14.92 0.33 10.05
N LEU A 376 -13.79 -0.30 10.36
CA LEU A 376 -12.51 0.38 10.52
C LEU A 376 -11.99 0.95 9.19
N SER A 377 -12.14 0.22 8.07
CA SER A 377 -11.75 0.76 6.77
C SER A 377 -12.58 1.97 6.37
N ASN A 378 -13.90 1.92 6.60
CA ASN A 378 -14.80 3.04 6.30
C ASN A 378 -14.44 4.28 7.13
N ARG A 379 -14.05 4.08 8.39
CA ARG A 379 -13.77 5.15 9.34
C ARG A 379 -12.36 5.72 9.20
N TYR A 380 -11.35 4.87 8.96
CA TYR A 380 -9.94 5.25 9.05
C TYR A 380 -9.23 5.36 7.71
N ILE A 381 -9.74 4.75 6.63
CA ILE A 381 -9.15 4.80 5.30
C ILE A 381 -10.04 5.63 4.38
N SER A 382 -9.71 6.91 4.21
CA SER A 382 -10.53 7.87 3.44
C SER A 382 -10.13 7.98 1.96
N GLU A 383 -8.93 7.53 1.57
CA GLU A 383 -8.41 7.65 0.21
C GLU A 383 -8.87 6.52 -0.74
N ARG A 384 -9.50 5.47 -0.19
CA ARG A 384 -9.97 4.29 -0.93
C ARG A 384 -11.44 4.03 -0.62
N PHE A 385 -12.10 3.28 -1.48
CA PHE A 385 -13.54 3.02 -1.40
C PHE A 385 -13.86 1.58 -0.98
N LEU A 386 -15.02 1.38 -0.36
CA LEU A 386 -15.57 0.05 -0.09
C LEU A 386 -16.05 -0.60 -1.42
N PRO A 387 -15.99 -1.93 -1.54
CA PRO A 387 -15.54 -2.91 -0.56
C PRO A 387 -14.03 -3.16 -0.58
N ASP A 388 -13.30 -2.66 -1.58
CA ASP A 388 -11.89 -2.96 -1.88
C ASP A 388 -10.98 -2.78 -0.67
N LYS A 389 -11.05 -1.60 -0.01
CA LYS A 389 -10.24 -1.31 1.19
C LYS A 389 -10.50 -2.28 2.36
N ALA A 390 -11.73 -2.82 2.48
CA ALA A 390 -12.05 -3.78 3.53
C ALA A 390 -11.59 -5.20 3.16
N ILE A 391 -11.65 -5.56 1.88
CA ILE A 391 -11.12 -6.81 1.34
C ILE A 391 -9.61 -6.85 1.55
N ASP A 392 -8.89 -5.80 1.16
CA ASP A 392 -7.45 -5.70 1.32
C ASP A 392 -7.02 -5.80 2.79
N LEU A 393 -7.79 -5.23 3.74
CA LEU A 393 -7.49 -5.39 5.17
C LEU A 393 -7.59 -6.84 5.63
N VAL A 394 -8.59 -7.56 5.15
CA VAL A 394 -8.77 -8.98 5.50
C VAL A 394 -7.66 -9.81 4.87
N ASP A 395 -7.31 -9.54 3.62
CA ASP A 395 -6.24 -10.20 2.89
C ASP A 395 -4.87 -10.01 3.56
N GLU A 396 -4.53 -8.76 3.88
CA GLU A 396 -3.28 -8.41 4.57
C GLU A 396 -3.19 -9.02 5.97
N ALA A 397 -4.28 -8.94 6.77
CA ALA A 397 -4.31 -9.52 8.10
C ALA A 397 -4.16 -11.05 8.07
N ALA A 398 -4.82 -11.71 7.11
CA ALA A 398 -4.68 -13.14 6.91
C ALA A 398 -3.27 -13.53 6.44
N SER A 399 -2.66 -12.73 5.56
CA SER A 399 -1.29 -12.88 5.09
C SER A 399 -0.27 -12.73 6.21
N GLN A 400 -0.41 -11.68 7.05
CA GLN A 400 0.46 -11.45 8.20
C GLN A 400 0.36 -12.59 9.21
N LEU A 401 -0.85 -13.02 9.55
CA LEU A 401 -1.06 -14.14 10.45
C LEU A 401 -0.45 -15.43 9.90
N ARG A 402 -0.60 -15.68 8.59
CA ARG A 402 0.05 -16.82 7.92
C ARG A 402 1.56 -16.75 8.01
N MET A 403 2.14 -15.58 7.79
CA MET A 403 3.59 -15.37 7.91
C MET A 403 4.07 -15.60 9.35
N GLU A 404 3.30 -15.17 10.36
CA GLU A 404 3.60 -15.43 11.78
C GLU A 404 3.54 -16.93 12.12
N LEU A 405 2.57 -17.66 11.57
CA LEU A 405 2.47 -19.12 11.74
C LEU A 405 3.63 -19.86 11.08
N ASP A 406 4.09 -19.40 9.91
CA ASP A 406 5.17 -20.04 9.15
C ASP A 406 6.56 -19.66 9.64
N SER A 407 6.71 -18.46 10.22
CA SER A 407 7.98 -17.92 10.72
C SER A 407 8.14 -18.13 12.24
N MET A 408 9.36 -17.97 12.71
CA MET A 408 9.64 -18.00 14.16
C MET A 408 9.06 -16.72 14.81
N PRO A 409 8.30 -16.82 15.91
CA PRO A 409 7.79 -15.66 16.64
C PRO A 409 8.90 -14.67 17.00
N ALA A 410 8.59 -13.36 16.92
CA ALA A 410 9.56 -12.29 17.15
C ALA A 410 10.27 -12.37 18.51
N ASP A 411 9.54 -12.81 19.53
CA ASP A 411 10.09 -13.00 20.89
C ASP A 411 11.17 -14.10 20.94
N ILE A 412 10.97 -15.19 20.20
CA ILE A 412 11.93 -16.29 20.11
C ILE A 412 13.14 -15.87 19.28
N ASP A 413 12.92 -15.14 18.18
CA ASP A 413 13.99 -14.60 17.34
C ASP A 413 14.85 -13.56 18.09
N ALA A 414 14.23 -12.68 18.88
CA ALA A 414 14.94 -11.71 19.71
C ALA A 414 15.85 -12.41 20.73
N LYS A 415 15.34 -13.43 21.44
CA LYS A 415 16.14 -14.25 22.37
C LYS A 415 17.26 -15.02 21.64
N GLN A 416 17.02 -15.46 20.43
CA GLN A 416 18.05 -16.10 19.62
C GLN A 416 19.18 -15.14 19.25
N ARG A 417 18.84 -13.89 18.87
CA ARG A 417 19.84 -12.85 18.58
C ARG A 417 20.63 -12.47 19.83
N GLU A 418 19.94 -12.37 20.98
CA GLU A 418 20.59 -12.10 22.27
C GLU A 418 21.57 -13.22 22.63
N LEU A 419 21.18 -14.50 22.52
CA LEU A 419 22.07 -15.64 22.71
C LEU A 419 23.26 -15.59 21.76
N THR A 420 23.04 -15.26 20.49
CA THR A 420 24.12 -15.13 19.49
C THR A 420 25.10 -14.04 19.90
N ARG A 421 24.60 -12.86 20.38
CA ARG A 421 25.45 -11.78 20.88
C ARG A 421 26.30 -12.20 22.06
N MET A 422 25.69 -12.90 23.05
CA MET A 422 26.42 -13.43 24.19
C MET A 422 27.47 -14.46 23.77
N GLN A 423 27.21 -15.30 22.77
CA GLN A 423 28.20 -16.25 22.25
C GLN A 423 29.38 -15.57 21.54
N ILE A 424 29.14 -14.44 20.86
CA ILE A 424 30.21 -13.63 20.26
C ILE A 424 31.07 -13.01 21.38
N GLU A 425 30.46 -12.47 22.45
CA GLU A 425 31.15 -11.94 23.62
C GLU A 425 31.99 -13.05 24.31
N GLU A 426 31.43 -14.25 24.48
CA GLU A 426 32.14 -15.42 25.00
C GLU A 426 33.40 -15.75 24.19
N GLN A 427 33.30 -15.72 22.86
CA GLN A 427 34.45 -16.00 21.97
C GLN A 427 35.52 -14.90 22.07
N ALA A 428 35.13 -13.64 22.28
CA ALA A 428 36.09 -12.56 22.50
C ALA A 428 36.79 -12.71 23.85
N LEU A 429 36.06 -12.91 24.95
CA LEU A 429 36.62 -13.07 26.29
C LEU A 429 37.51 -14.31 26.45
N LYS A 430 37.27 -15.38 25.69
CA LYS A 430 38.15 -16.56 25.69
C LYS A 430 39.55 -16.27 25.15
N LYS A 431 39.81 -15.17 24.48
CA LYS A 431 41.11 -14.78 23.92
C LYS A 431 41.89 -13.85 24.89
N GLU A 432 41.26 -13.42 25.97
CA GLU A 432 41.85 -12.52 26.94
C GLU A 432 42.23 -13.31 28.20
N ASP A 433 43.41 -12.97 28.80
CA ASP A 433 44.01 -13.73 29.93
C ASP A 433 43.95 -13.02 31.30
N ASP A 434 43.37 -11.80 31.34
CA ASP A 434 43.21 -11.04 32.55
C ASP A 434 42.14 -11.61 33.50
N ASP A 435 42.27 -11.38 34.82
CA ASP A 435 41.37 -11.98 35.82
C ASP A 435 39.95 -11.43 35.77
N ALA A 436 39.75 -10.16 35.36
CA ALA A 436 38.42 -9.56 35.17
C ALA A 436 37.67 -10.22 33.99
N SER A 437 38.36 -10.50 32.89
CA SER A 437 37.77 -11.20 31.73
C SER A 437 37.42 -12.65 32.08
N LYS A 438 38.19 -13.34 32.90
CA LYS A 438 37.86 -14.69 33.39
C LYS A 438 36.62 -14.72 34.29
N GLU A 439 36.47 -13.73 35.17
CA GLU A 439 35.29 -13.62 36.04
C GLU A 439 34.03 -13.29 35.20
N ARG A 440 34.13 -12.37 34.26
CA ARG A 440 33.02 -12.07 33.30
C ARG A 440 32.68 -13.27 32.43
N LEU A 441 33.68 -14.02 31.97
CA LEU A 441 33.48 -15.23 31.15
C LEU A 441 32.69 -16.28 31.95
N SER A 442 33.00 -16.50 33.23
CA SER A 442 32.30 -17.47 34.05
C SER A 442 30.84 -17.08 34.32
N ALA A 443 30.56 -15.78 34.51
CA ALA A 443 29.21 -15.25 34.67
C ALA A 443 28.43 -15.39 33.33
N LEU A 444 29.05 -14.99 32.19
CA LEU A 444 28.46 -15.04 30.88
C LEU A 444 28.12 -16.47 30.44
N GLN A 445 28.93 -17.45 30.80
CA GLN A 445 28.65 -18.86 30.52
C GLN A 445 27.40 -19.38 31.23
N LYS A 446 27.09 -18.88 32.43
CA LYS A 446 25.85 -19.19 33.14
C LYS A 446 24.66 -18.53 32.43
N GLU A 447 24.79 -17.24 32.10
CA GLU A 447 23.76 -16.51 31.33
C GLU A 447 23.43 -17.20 29.98
N ILE A 448 24.47 -17.67 29.28
CA ILE A 448 24.31 -18.44 28.02
C ILE A 448 23.59 -19.77 28.24
N ALA A 449 23.90 -20.49 29.34
CA ALA A 449 23.25 -21.76 29.63
C ALA A 449 21.77 -21.57 29.93
N ASP A 450 21.43 -20.58 30.79
CA ASP A 450 20.04 -20.23 31.13
C ASP A 450 19.26 -19.75 29.89
N ALA A 451 19.85 -18.86 29.10
CA ALA A 451 19.23 -18.37 27.82
C ALA A 451 19.00 -19.51 26.81
N ARG A 452 19.93 -20.48 26.74
CA ARG A 452 19.82 -21.65 25.86
C ARG A 452 18.70 -22.57 26.28
N GLU A 453 18.52 -22.80 27.59
CA GLU A 453 17.45 -23.63 28.15
C GLU A 453 16.09 -23.01 27.88
N ILE A 454 15.93 -21.70 28.14
CA ILE A 454 14.70 -20.93 27.85
C ILE A 454 14.36 -20.99 26.34
N LEU A 455 15.37 -20.79 25.50
CA LEU A 455 15.20 -20.81 24.03
C LEU A 455 14.79 -22.21 23.53
N THR A 456 15.42 -23.26 24.05
CA THR A 456 15.11 -24.65 23.65
C THR A 456 13.68 -25.03 24.03
N THR A 457 13.25 -24.64 25.25
CA THR A 457 11.87 -24.86 25.71
C THR A 457 10.85 -24.09 24.90
N ALA A 458 11.13 -22.80 24.60
CA ALA A 458 10.25 -21.97 23.77
C ALA A 458 10.13 -22.50 22.32
N ARG A 459 11.26 -22.94 21.74
CA ARG A 459 11.27 -23.56 20.40
C ARG A 459 10.49 -24.88 20.35
N ALA A 460 10.66 -25.73 21.37
CA ALA A 460 9.93 -26.99 21.44
C ALA A 460 8.40 -26.75 21.55
N LYS A 461 7.97 -25.78 22.34
CA LYS A 461 6.56 -25.36 22.41
C LYS A 461 6.05 -24.90 21.05
N TRP A 462 6.74 -23.94 20.43
CA TRP A 462 6.37 -23.42 19.12
C TRP A 462 6.28 -24.52 18.06
N TYR A 463 7.26 -25.42 17.99
CA TYR A 463 7.26 -26.52 17.02
C TYR A 463 6.08 -27.48 17.23
N ASN A 464 5.74 -27.79 18.47
CA ASN A 464 4.61 -28.63 18.83
C ASN A 464 3.25 -27.99 18.50
N GLU A 465 3.12 -26.67 18.68
CA GLU A 465 1.92 -25.92 18.30
C GLU A 465 1.80 -25.84 16.77
N LYS A 466 2.88 -25.44 16.09
CA LYS A 466 2.90 -25.39 14.62
C LYS A 466 2.49 -26.72 14.00
N HIS A 467 3.05 -27.81 14.47
CA HIS A 467 2.73 -29.14 13.94
C HIS A 467 1.28 -29.56 14.21
N ALA A 468 0.68 -29.11 15.33
CA ALA A 468 -0.72 -29.34 15.63
C ALA A 468 -1.62 -28.54 14.68
N ILE A 469 -1.30 -27.28 14.42
CA ILE A 469 -1.99 -26.38 13.47
C ILE A 469 -1.91 -26.97 12.05
N ASP A 470 -0.73 -27.32 11.59
CA ASP A 470 -0.51 -27.92 10.25
C ASP A 470 -1.36 -29.18 10.07
N LYS A 471 -1.48 -30.02 11.11
CA LYS A 471 -2.31 -31.23 11.06
C LYS A 471 -3.79 -30.92 10.92
N VAL A 472 -4.32 -29.92 11.63
CA VAL A 472 -5.70 -29.49 11.53
C VAL A 472 -6.00 -28.95 10.14
N GLN A 473 -5.10 -28.12 9.59
CA GLN A 473 -5.22 -27.55 8.25
C GLN A 473 -5.16 -28.62 7.14
N ASP A 474 -4.27 -29.59 7.25
CA ASP A 474 -4.14 -30.69 6.31
C ASP A 474 -5.42 -31.55 6.27
N LEU A 475 -6.00 -31.82 7.44
CA LEU A 475 -7.29 -32.53 7.53
C LEU A 475 -8.43 -31.73 6.93
N LYS A 476 -8.51 -30.41 7.16
CA LYS A 476 -9.52 -29.52 6.55
C LYS A 476 -9.42 -29.52 5.03
N SER A 477 -8.20 -29.39 4.50
CA SER A 477 -7.94 -29.45 3.05
C SER A 477 -8.36 -30.78 2.45
N LYS A 478 -8.09 -31.91 3.11
CA LYS A 478 -8.51 -33.24 2.67
C LYS A 478 -10.02 -33.39 2.65
N ILE A 479 -10.74 -32.84 3.64
CA ILE A 479 -12.22 -32.85 3.68
C ILE A 479 -12.78 -32.06 2.50
N GLU A 480 -12.23 -30.90 2.19
CA GLU A 480 -12.69 -30.08 1.07
C GLU A 480 -12.41 -30.73 -0.30
N HIS A 481 -11.24 -31.36 -0.47
CA HIS A 481 -10.95 -32.15 -1.65
C HIS A 481 -11.95 -33.30 -1.79
N ALA A 482 -12.22 -34.04 -0.73
CA ALA A 482 -13.18 -35.14 -0.74
C ALA A 482 -14.61 -34.65 -1.06
N LYS A 483 -15.02 -33.47 -0.57
CA LYS A 483 -16.33 -32.87 -0.92
C LYS A 483 -16.41 -32.49 -2.39
N ARG A 484 -15.38 -31.87 -2.96
CA ARG A 484 -15.31 -31.56 -4.40
C ARG A 484 -15.32 -32.83 -5.27
N ASP A 485 -14.54 -33.82 -4.89
CA ASP A 485 -14.54 -35.12 -5.59
C ASP A 485 -15.88 -35.81 -5.55
N MET A 486 -16.61 -35.71 -4.43
CA MET A 486 -17.98 -36.20 -4.27
C MET A 486 -18.96 -35.49 -5.22
N GLU A 487 -18.89 -34.16 -5.30
CA GLU A 487 -19.72 -33.37 -6.21
C GLU A 487 -19.43 -33.69 -7.67
N TYR A 488 -18.15 -33.80 -8.03
CA TYR A 488 -17.74 -34.20 -9.37
C TYR A 488 -18.20 -35.62 -9.73
N ALA A 489 -18.05 -36.57 -8.81
CA ALA A 489 -18.53 -37.94 -9.00
C ALA A 489 -20.07 -37.97 -9.15
N ALA A 490 -20.80 -37.14 -8.41
CA ALA A 490 -22.25 -37.03 -8.55
C ALA A 490 -22.68 -36.45 -9.91
N GLN A 491 -21.96 -35.44 -10.42
CA GLN A 491 -22.20 -34.85 -11.75
C GLN A 491 -21.87 -35.82 -12.90
N THR A 492 -20.83 -36.63 -12.75
CA THR A 492 -20.43 -37.63 -13.75
C THR A 492 -21.21 -38.94 -13.61
N SER A 493 -22.24 -39.00 -12.76
CA SER A 493 -23.07 -40.19 -12.48
C SER A 493 -22.32 -41.40 -11.91
N ASP A 494 -21.12 -41.18 -11.33
CA ASP A 494 -20.42 -42.22 -10.55
C ASP A 494 -20.97 -42.27 -9.11
N LEU A 495 -22.16 -42.84 -8.98
CA LEU A 495 -22.88 -42.94 -7.70
C LEU A 495 -22.15 -43.80 -6.66
N ALA A 496 -21.36 -44.80 -7.11
CA ALA A 496 -20.58 -45.65 -6.22
C ALA A 496 -19.49 -44.84 -5.51
N ARG A 497 -18.69 -44.08 -6.27
CA ARG A 497 -17.66 -43.20 -5.73
C ARG A 497 -18.22 -42.07 -4.87
N ALA A 498 -19.30 -41.44 -5.31
CA ALA A 498 -20.00 -40.43 -4.53
C ALA A 498 -20.49 -40.94 -3.19
N SER A 499 -21.04 -42.18 -3.15
CA SER A 499 -21.53 -42.82 -1.91
C SER A 499 -20.37 -43.19 -0.98
N GLU A 500 -19.27 -43.73 -1.48
CA GLU A 500 -18.05 -44.02 -0.70
C GLU A 500 -17.52 -42.77 -0.01
N LEU A 501 -17.34 -41.67 -0.80
CA LEU A 501 -16.88 -40.38 -0.27
C LEU A 501 -17.84 -39.85 0.81
N ARG A 502 -19.15 -39.86 0.55
CA ARG A 502 -20.20 -39.31 1.44
C ARG A 502 -20.32 -40.03 2.77
N TYR A 503 -20.33 -41.41 2.75
CA TYR A 503 -20.67 -42.19 3.91
C TYR A 503 -19.48 -42.85 4.62
N ALA A 504 -18.31 -42.91 4.00
CA ALA A 504 -17.10 -43.48 4.60
C ALA A 504 -16.01 -42.43 4.78
N THR A 505 -15.53 -41.84 3.69
CA THR A 505 -14.29 -41.02 3.72
C THR A 505 -14.48 -39.68 4.44
N ILE A 506 -15.55 -38.93 4.10
CA ILE A 506 -15.81 -37.59 4.69
C ILE A 506 -16.08 -37.71 6.20
N PRO A 507 -16.96 -38.59 6.71
CA PRO A 507 -17.21 -38.72 8.15
C PRO A 507 -15.99 -39.14 8.96
N GLU A 508 -15.10 -40.01 8.37
CA GLU A 508 -13.84 -40.39 9.03
C GLU A 508 -12.86 -39.20 9.13
N LEU A 509 -12.73 -38.43 8.07
CA LEU A 509 -11.90 -37.23 8.07
C LEU A 509 -12.44 -36.15 9.02
N GLU A 510 -13.75 -35.95 9.06
CA GLU A 510 -14.41 -35.02 9.98
C GLU A 510 -14.20 -35.42 11.44
N LYS A 511 -14.27 -36.73 11.76
CA LYS A 511 -13.96 -37.22 13.11
C LYS A 511 -12.49 -36.93 13.49
N ARG A 512 -11.53 -37.21 12.62
CA ARG A 512 -10.09 -36.93 12.83
C ARG A 512 -9.82 -35.45 12.98
N TYR A 513 -10.56 -34.63 12.24
CA TYR A 513 -10.50 -33.18 12.33
C TYR A 513 -10.95 -32.70 13.72
N GLN A 514 -12.12 -33.17 14.21
CA GLN A 514 -12.62 -32.83 15.55
C GLN A 514 -11.67 -33.25 16.68
N GLU A 515 -11.06 -34.44 16.57
CA GLU A 515 -10.06 -34.91 17.53
C GLU A 515 -8.79 -34.04 17.53
N ALA A 516 -8.34 -33.62 16.35
CA ALA A 516 -7.17 -32.75 16.20
C ALA A 516 -7.47 -31.32 16.69
N GLU A 517 -8.65 -30.78 16.39
CA GLU A 517 -9.13 -29.46 16.84
C GLU A 517 -9.26 -29.38 18.36
N ALA A 518 -9.83 -30.41 19.00
CA ALA A 518 -9.92 -30.48 20.46
C ALA A 518 -8.53 -30.53 21.11
N ALA A 519 -7.62 -31.34 20.56
CA ALA A 519 -6.24 -31.42 21.07
C ALA A 519 -5.46 -30.12 20.90
N LEU A 520 -5.78 -29.30 19.91
CA LEU A 520 -5.19 -27.99 19.67
C LEU A 520 -5.75 -26.97 20.66
N HIS A 521 -7.07 -26.97 20.87
CA HIS A 521 -7.73 -26.07 21.81
C HIS A 521 -7.22 -26.26 23.25
N ASP A 522 -7.05 -27.51 23.70
CA ASP A 522 -6.45 -27.82 25.00
C ASP A 522 -5.02 -27.25 25.15
N LYS A 523 -4.24 -27.23 24.06
CA LYS A 523 -2.89 -26.67 24.08
C LYS A 523 -2.90 -25.14 24.14
N GLN A 524 -3.85 -24.49 23.46
CA GLN A 524 -4.02 -23.03 23.44
C GLN A 524 -4.51 -22.49 24.79
N GLU A 525 -5.45 -23.15 25.48
CA GLU A 525 -5.90 -22.77 26.83
C GLU A 525 -4.75 -22.80 27.86
N ASN A 526 -3.74 -23.65 27.66
CA ASN A 526 -2.54 -23.74 28.48
C ASN A 526 -1.43 -22.74 28.14
N GLY A 527 -1.73 -21.63 27.45
CA GLY A 527 -0.82 -20.55 27.10
C GLY A 527 -0.16 -20.74 25.72
N GLY A 528 -0.98 -20.81 24.68
CA GLY A 528 -0.54 -20.89 23.29
C GLY A 528 0.27 -19.65 22.86
N LEU A 529 1.30 -19.89 22.03
CA LEU A 529 2.18 -18.86 21.46
C LEU A 529 1.67 -18.37 20.11
N LEU A 530 0.87 -19.19 19.39
CA LEU A 530 0.42 -18.92 18.03
C LEU A 530 -1.10 -18.67 17.99
N LYS A 531 -1.49 -17.63 17.27
CA LYS A 531 -2.89 -17.34 16.95
C LYS A 531 -3.24 -18.05 15.62
N GLU A 532 -4.46 -18.58 15.53
CA GLU A 532 -4.94 -19.27 14.31
C GLU A 532 -6.02 -18.50 13.58
N GLU A 533 -6.62 -17.54 14.24
CA GLU A 533 -7.75 -16.79 13.73
C GLU A 533 -7.41 -15.33 13.55
N VAL A 534 -7.84 -14.77 12.42
CA VAL A 534 -7.87 -13.32 12.23
C VAL A 534 -9.01 -12.78 13.08
N THR A 535 -8.66 -12.01 14.09
CA THR A 535 -9.60 -11.36 15.02
C THR A 535 -9.68 -9.85 14.70
N PRO A 536 -10.61 -9.11 15.33
CA PRO A 536 -10.64 -7.65 15.21
C PRO A 536 -9.32 -6.94 15.57
N GLU A 537 -8.49 -7.56 16.40
CA GLU A 537 -7.21 -7.02 16.84
C GLU A 537 -6.17 -7.02 15.71
N GLU A 538 -6.09 -8.10 14.92
CA GLU A 538 -5.22 -8.19 13.73
C GLU A 538 -5.65 -7.17 12.68
N ILE A 539 -6.95 -7.05 12.42
CA ILE A 539 -7.48 -6.00 11.51
C ILE A 539 -7.08 -4.61 12.00
N ALA A 540 -7.26 -4.34 13.30
CA ALA A 540 -6.87 -3.06 13.88
C ALA A 540 -5.35 -2.80 13.82
N ALA A 541 -4.53 -3.85 13.93
CA ALA A 541 -3.07 -3.75 13.76
C ALA A 541 -2.69 -3.37 12.32
N VAL A 542 -3.33 -3.97 11.31
CA VAL A 542 -3.12 -3.62 9.90
C VAL A 542 -3.55 -2.19 9.62
N VAL A 543 -4.74 -1.78 10.10
CA VAL A 543 -5.19 -0.37 9.97
C VAL A 543 -4.18 0.57 10.62
N SER A 544 -3.63 0.19 11.80
CA SER A 544 -2.62 0.99 12.49
C SER A 544 -1.33 1.13 11.68
N SER A 545 -0.88 0.06 11.01
CA SER A 545 0.31 0.10 10.16
C SER A 545 0.13 0.97 8.92
N TRP A 546 -1.05 0.94 8.29
CA TRP A 546 -1.34 1.72 7.08
C TRP A 546 -1.55 3.20 7.35
N THR A 547 -2.24 3.51 8.45
CA THR A 547 -2.68 4.88 8.77
C THR A 547 -1.74 5.59 9.75
N GLY A 548 -0.86 4.86 10.42
CA GLY A 548 -0.06 5.38 11.53
C GLY A 548 -0.87 5.62 12.83
N ILE A 549 -2.16 5.24 12.87
CA ILE A 549 -3.05 5.47 14.01
C ILE A 549 -3.01 4.24 14.91
N PRO A 550 -2.79 4.36 16.22
CA PRO A 550 -2.73 3.21 17.13
C PRO A 550 -4.12 2.61 17.43
N VAL A 551 -4.83 2.17 16.37
CA VAL A 551 -6.22 1.66 16.45
C VAL A 551 -6.34 0.46 17.38
N ALA A 552 -5.36 -0.44 17.38
CA ALA A 552 -5.34 -1.60 18.25
C ALA A 552 -5.33 -1.21 19.76
N LYS A 553 -4.56 -0.19 20.12
CA LYS A 553 -4.55 0.37 21.47
C LYS A 553 -5.82 1.15 21.81
N MET A 554 -6.46 1.74 20.80
CA MET A 554 -7.70 2.49 20.98
C MET A 554 -8.88 1.56 21.29
N MET A 555 -8.95 0.36 20.69
CA MET A 555 -10.04 -0.59 20.92
C MET A 555 -10.05 -1.18 22.34
N GLN A 556 -8.88 -1.45 22.93
CA GLN A 556 -8.80 -2.10 24.24
C GLN A 556 -9.02 -1.18 25.46
N GLY A 557 -8.93 0.12 25.28
CA GLY A 557 -8.95 1.05 26.42
C GLY A 557 -9.71 2.36 26.20
N GLU A 558 -10.41 2.53 25.07
CA GLU A 558 -10.97 3.84 24.71
C GLU A 558 -11.94 4.38 25.76
N MET A 559 -12.84 3.56 26.26
CA MET A 559 -13.81 3.98 27.29
C MET A 559 -13.18 4.32 28.64
N SER A 560 -12.16 3.58 29.07
CA SER A 560 -11.46 3.86 30.32
C SER A 560 -10.56 5.09 30.21
N LYS A 561 -9.87 5.25 29.09
CA LYS A 561 -9.05 6.44 28.79
C LYS A 561 -9.90 7.72 28.70
N LEU A 562 -11.06 7.63 28.05
CA LEU A 562 -12.00 8.78 27.92
C LEU A 562 -12.63 9.17 29.27
N ARG A 563 -12.89 8.20 30.17
CA ARG A 563 -13.36 8.49 31.54
C ARG A 563 -12.27 9.21 32.35
N GLY A 564 -10.99 8.81 32.18
CA GLY A 564 -9.86 9.41 32.89
C GLY A 564 -9.19 10.58 32.18
N LEU A 565 -9.72 11.07 31.04
CA LEU A 565 -9.07 12.05 30.18
C LEU A 565 -8.69 13.34 30.92
N GLU A 566 -9.55 13.87 31.75
CA GLU A 566 -9.28 15.08 32.55
C GLU A 566 -8.10 14.87 33.49
N ALA A 567 -8.04 13.74 34.17
CA ALA A 567 -6.94 13.44 35.09
C ALA A 567 -5.58 13.28 34.35
N VAL A 568 -5.61 12.77 33.12
CA VAL A 568 -4.40 12.65 32.29
C VAL A 568 -3.95 14.02 31.81
N LEU A 569 -4.88 14.87 31.33
CA LEU A 569 -4.59 16.22 30.89
C LEU A 569 -4.01 17.08 32.04
N HIS A 570 -4.56 16.97 33.26
CA HIS A 570 -4.08 17.68 34.45
C HIS A 570 -2.68 17.29 34.90
N LYS A 571 -2.17 16.13 34.51
CA LYS A 571 -0.76 15.75 34.77
C LYS A 571 0.25 16.66 34.06
N ARG A 572 -0.11 17.27 32.95
CA ARG A 572 0.77 18.16 32.16
C ARG A 572 0.27 19.61 32.13
N VAL A 573 -1.04 19.83 32.20
CA VAL A 573 -1.65 21.15 32.15
C VAL A 573 -2.13 21.54 33.56
N ILE A 574 -1.41 22.44 34.17
CA ILE A 574 -1.69 22.88 35.55
C ILE A 574 -2.64 24.05 35.60
N GLY A 575 -3.67 23.96 36.45
CA GLY A 575 -4.53 25.07 36.84
C GLY A 575 -5.50 25.57 35.77
N GLN A 576 -5.86 24.83 34.78
CA GLN A 576 -6.81 25.23 33.72
C GLN A 576 -8.05 24.29 33.69
N ASP A 577 -8.68 24.11 34.87
CA ASP A 577 -9.73 23.08 35.08
C ASP A 577 -10.91 23.25 34.11
N LYS A 578 -11.36 24.50 33.83
CA LYS A 578 -12.45 24.78 32.91
C LYS A 578 -12.09 24.39 31.46
N ALA A 579 -10.85 24.75 31.05
CA ALA A 579 -10.38 24.44 29.70
C ALA A 579 -10.26 22.93 29.49
N VAL A 580 -9.68 22.21 30.44
CA VAL A 580 -9.54 20.77 30.42
C VAL A 580 -10.90 20.05 30.38
N SER A 581 -11.84 20.50 31.24
CA SER A 581 -13.18 19.92 31.31
C SER A 581 -14.00 20.18 30.03
N ALA A 582 -13.96 21.38 29.45
CA ALA A 582 -14.63 21.71 28.20
C ALA A 582 -14.13 20.81 27.03
N VAL A 583 -12.83 20.73 26.87
CA VAL A 583 -12.20 19.90 25.83
C VAL A 583 -12.52 18.42 26.04
N ALA A 584 -12.40 17.90 27.27
CA ALA A 584 -12.72 16.51 27.58
C ALA A 584 -14.21 16.18 27.34
N ALA A 585 -15.14 17.10 27.65
CA ALA A 585 -16.57 16.92 27.41
C ALA A 585 -16.89 16.86 25.91
N ALA A 586 -16.29 17.72 25.09
CA ALA A 586 -16.50 17.73 23.66
C ALA A 586 -15.93 16.46 22.98
N VAL A 587 -14.73 16.04 23.38
CA VAL A 587 -14.12 14.77 22.90
C VAL A 587 -14.99 13.57 23.28
N ARG A 588 -15.51 13.52 24.51
CA ARG A 588 -16.43 12.46 24.94
C ARG A 588 -17.74 12.44 24.12
N ARG A 589 -18.35 13.60 23.83
CA ARG A 589 -19.55 13.71 22.98
C ARG A 589 -19.30 13.18 21.57
N SER A 590 -18.20 13.58 20.98
CA SER A 590 -17.82 13.12 19.62
C SER A 590 -17.59 11.61 19.57
N ARG A 591 -16.86 11.05 20.54
CA ARG A 591 -16.58 9.61 20.61
C ARG A 591 -17.80 8.76 20.97
N ALA A 592 -18.78 9.33 21.65
CA ALA A 592 -20.07 8.68 21.91
C ALA A 592 -21.02 8.67 20.70
N GLY A 593 -20.61 9.20 19.55
CA GLY A 593 -21.44 9.27 18.34
C GLY A 593 -22.58 10.30 18.41
N LEU A 594 -22.52 11.24 19.35
CA LEU A 594 -23.56 12.26 19.57
C LEU A 594 -23.23 13.60 18.87
N ALA A 595 -22.07 13.71 18.23
CA ALA A 595 -21.69 14.84 17.41
C ALA A 595 -22.15 14.67 15.95
N ASP A 596 -22.23 15.79 15.20
CA ASP A 596 -22.54 15.75 13.77
C ASP A 596 -21.41 15.02 13.01
N PRO A 597 -21.71 13.95 12.27
CA PRO A 597 -20.72 13.15 11.56
C PRO A 597 -20.03 13.91 10.41
N ASN A 598 -20.55 15.07 10.02
CA ASN A 598 -19.98 15.88 8.96
C ASN A 598 -19.01 16.96 9.46
N LYS A 599 -18.93 17.19 10.77
CA LYS A 599 -18.05 18.19 11.38
C LYS A 599 -16.76 17.55 11.91
N PRO A 600 -15.71 18.37 12.18
CA PRO A 600 -14.53 17.91 12.94
C PRO A 600 -14.92 17.33 14.31
N LEU A 601 -14.02 16.52 14.92
CA LEU A 601 -14.24 15.93 16.25
C LEU A 601 -14.51 16.98 17.34
N GLY A 602 -13.97 18.18 17.16
CA GLY A 602 -14.22 19.36 18.00
C GLY A 602 -13.46 20.57 17.47
N SER A 603 -14.02 21.74 17.67
CA SER A 603 -13.46 23.04 17.31
C SER A 603 -13.43 23.97 18.52
N PHE A 604 -12.26 24.43 18.90
CA PHE A 604 -12.05 25.22 20.11
C PHE A 604 -11.35 26.53 19.82
N PHE A 605 -11.78 27.60 20.52
CA PHE A 605 -11.12 28.88 20.47
C PHE A 605 -10.52 29.20 21.84
N PHE A 606 -9.19 29.14 21.98
CA PHE A 606 -8.47 29.33 23.23
C PHE A 606 -8.08 30.80 23.41
N LEU A 607 -8.61 31.44 24.42
CA LEU A 607 -8.36 32.83 24.75
C LEU A 607 -7.55 32.97 26.03
N GLY A 608 -6.65 33.90 26.08
CA GLY A 608 -5.91 34.22 27.31
C GLY A 608 -4.50 34.73 27.05
N PRO A 609 -3.82 35.16 28.12
CA PRO A 609 -2.46 35.67 28.06
C PRO A 609 -1.46 34.65 27.44
N THR A 610 -0.30 35.14 27.05
CA THR A 610 0.80 34.30 26.59
C THR A 610 1.35 33.46 27.74
N GLY A 611 1.78 32.21 27.49
CA GLY A 611 2.46 31.38 28.50
C GLY A 611 1.57 30.72 29.56
N VAL A 612 0.21 30.72 29.40
CA VAL A 612 -0.72 30.08 30.34
C VAL A 612 -1.03 28.61 30.06
N GLY A 613 -0.45 28.03 28.99
CA GLY A 613 -0.58 26.59 28.67
C GLY A 613 -1.48 26.26 27.50
N LYS A 614 -1.93 27.23 26.67
CA LYS A 614 -2.77 26.96 25.48
C LYS A 614 -2.18 25.91 24.53
N THR A 615 -0.94 26.12 24.13
CA THR A 615 -0.20 25.17 23.24
C THR A 615 0.10 23.85 23.93
N GLU A 616 0.34 23.86 25.26
CA GLU A 616 0.62 22.64 26.02
C GLU A 616 -0.61 21.74 26.14
N LEU A 617 -1.81 22.33 26.27
CA LEU A 617 -3.06 21.57 26.24
C LEU A 617 -3.26 20.90 24.87
N ALA A 618 -3.00 21.60 23.77
CA ALA A 618 -3.07 21.02 22.42
C ALA A 618 -2.08 19.84 22.24
N LYS A 619 -0.82 20.00 22.70
CA LYS A 619 0.19 18.91 22.67
C LYS A 619 -0.23 17.71 23.51
N THR A 620 -0.68 17.96 24.74
CA THR A 620 -1.12 16.91 25.65
C THR A 620 -2.34 16.18 25.10
N LEU A 621 -3.25 16.89 24.45
CA LEU A 621 -4.43 16.30 23.79
C LEU A 621 -4.01 15.39 22.64
N ALA A 622 -3.09 15.83 21.78
CA ALA A 622 -2.56 15.03 20.69
C ALA A 622 -1.90 13.73 21.21
N SER A 623 -1.00 13.84 22.18
CA SER A 623 -0.33 12.68 22.78
C SER A 623 -1.29 11.72 23.53
N THR A 624 -2.39 12.24 24.10
CA THR A 624 -3.34 11.41 24.85
C THR A 624 -4.34 10.69 23.95
N LEU A 625 -4.84 11.37 22.90
CA LEU A 625 -5.86 10.82 22.01
C LEU A 625 -5.28 9.97 20.89
N PHE A 626 -4.09 10.35 20.39
CA PHE A 626 -3.46 9.71 19.22
C PHE A 626 -2.17 8.97 19.59
N ASP A 627 -1.78 8.97 20.87
CA ASP A 627 -0.60 8.28 21.42
C ASP A 627 0.74 8.75 20.77
N ASP A 628 0.72 9.89 20.05
CA ASP A 628 1.86 10.51 19.38
C ASP A 628 1.83 12.04 19.53
N GLU A 629 2.91 12.63 20.04
CA GLU A 629 3.05 14.09 20.09
C GLU A 629 3.20 14.73 18.70
N ARG A 630 3.60 13.94 17.68
CA ARG A 630 3.74 14.39 16.28
C ARG A 630 2.39 14.53 15.59
N ALA A 631 1.31 13.98 16.17
CA ALA A 631 -0.06 14.18 15.69
C ALA A 631 -0.56 15.62 15.92
N LEU A 632 0.32 16.58 16.20
CA LEU A 632 0.03 18.01 16.31
C LEU A 632 0.53 18.75 15.07
N VAL A 633 -0.40 19.19 14.23
CA VAL A 633 -0.12 20.09 13.09
C VAL A 633 -0.23 21.53 13.59
N ARG A 634 0.91 22.22 13.72
CA ARG A 634 0.94 23.62 14.16
C ARG A 634 1.16 24.54 12.99
N ILE A 635 0.27 25.53 12.84
CA ILE A 635 0.34 26.59 11.83
C ILE A 635 0.26 27.94 12.55
N ASP A 636 1.27 28.77 12.35
CA ASP A 636 1.33 30.12 12.91
C ASP A 636 0.67 31.10 11.92
N MET A 637 -0.41 31.72 12.32
CA MET A 637 -1.16 32.63 11.46
C MET A 637 -0.42 33.94 11.18
N SER A 638 0.66 34.24 11.89
CA SER A 638 1.54 35.37 11.54
C SER A 638 2.23 35.22 10.20
N GLU A 639 2.37 33.98 9.70
CA GLU A 639 2.90 33.69 8.35
C GLU A 639 1.85 33.91 7.23
N TYR A 640 0.57 34.09 7.61
CA TYR A 640 -0.59 34.18 6.71
C TYR A 640 -1.29 35.54 6.78
N MET A 641 -0.53 36.60 6.96
CA MET A 641 -1.02 37.97 7.00
C MET A 641 -1.37 38.55 5.63
N GLU A 642 -0.74 38.01 4.57
CA GLU A 642 -0.93 38.45 3.20
C GLU A 642 -1.83 37.50 2.40
N LYS A 643 -2.58 38.06 1.44
CA LYS A 643 -3.51 37.30 0.60
C LYS A 643 -2.85 36.14 -0.15
N PHE A 644 -1.64 36.33 -0.65
CA PHE A 644 -0.91 35.28 -1.37
C PHE A 644 -0.48 34.11 -0.45
N SER A 645 -0.18 34.40 0.80
CA SER A 645 0.20 33.38 1.77
C SER A 645 -0.97 32.43 2.08
N VAL A 646 -2.22 32.88 1.95
CA VAL A 646 -3.42 32.06 2.19
C VAL A 646 -3.51 30.87 1.22
N GLN A 647 -3.03 31.03 -0.02
CA GLN A 647 -2.98 29.93 -1.00
C GLN A 647 -2.04 28.80 -0.57
N ARG A 648 -1.03 29.08 0.27
CA ARG A 648 -0.14 28.05 0.82
C ARG A 648 -0.86 27.07 1.74
N LEU A 649 -1.99 27.45 2.33
CA LEU A 649 -2.78 26.55 3.20
C LEU A 649 -3.45 25.43 2.40
N ILE A 650 -4.03 25.76 1.24
CA ILE A 650 -4.84 24.85 0.43
C ILE A 650 -4.15 24.40 -0.88
N GLY A 651 -3.03 25.04 -1.24
CA GLY A 651 -2.32 24.83 -2.50
C GLY A 651 -2.60 25.90 -3.54
N ALA A 652 -1.62 26.11 -4.45
CA ALA A 652 -1.76 27.05 -5.55
C ALA A 652 -2.72 26.52 -6.63
N PRO A 653 -3.52 27.37 -7.30
CA PRO A 653 -4.36 26.95 -8.40
C PRO A 653 -3.52 26.57 -9.64
N PRO A 654 -4.09 25.81 -10.61
CA PRO A 654 -3.38 25.41 -11.81
C PRO A 654 -2.74 26.58 -12.56
N GLY A 655 -1.47 26.43 -12.95
CA GLY A 655 -0.70 27.46 -13.67
C GLY A 655 0.08 28.45 -12.80
N TYR A 656 0.03 28.33 -11.50
CA TYR A 656 0.85 29.12 -10.58
C TYR A 656 2.01 28.30 -10.02
N VAL A 657 3.12 28.99 -9.65
CA VAL A 657 4.28 28.37 -9.00
C VAL A 657 3.88 27.73 -7.67
N GLY A 658 4.30 26.47 -7.45
CA GLY A 658 3.93 25.70 -6.24
C GLY A 658 2.67 24.86 -6.38
N TYR A 659 2.07 24.72 -7.57
CA TYR A 659 0.91 23.86 -7.83
C TYR A 659 1.16 22.40 -7.44
N ASP A 660 2.36 21.87 -7.73
CA ASP A 660 2.74 20.47 -7.46
C ASP A 660 3.05 20.20 -5.98
N GLU A 661 3.34 21.24 -5.19
CA GLU A 661 3.73 21.06 -3.77
C GLU A 661 2.54 20.79 -2.82
N GLY A 662 1.30 21.02 -3.28
CA GLY A 662 0.10 20.90 -2.45
C GLY A 662 0.00 22.00 -1.37
N GLY A 663 -1.10 22.02 -0.60
CA GLY A 663 -1.29 22.98 0.49
C GLY A 663 -0.74 22.47 1.82
N GLN A 664 -0.10 23.32 2.61
CA GLN A 664 0.51 22.94 3.90
C GLN A 664 -0.50 22.31 4.86
N LEU A 665 -1.70 22.90 4.99
CA LEU A 665 -2.76 22.36 5.84
C LEU A 665 -3.39 21.10 5.24
N THR A 666 -3.76 21.15 3.97
CA THR A 666 -4.44 20.04 3.30
C THR A 666 -3.55 18.83 3.16
N GLU A 667 -2.26 18.99 2.81
CA GLU A 667 -1.32 17.88 2.69
C GLU A 667 -0.95 17.26 4.04
N ALA A 668 -0.79 18.09 5.10
CA ALA A 668 -0.52 17.59 6.44
C ALA A 668 -1.68 16.73 6.96
N VAL A 669 -2.94 17.16 6.76
CA VAL A 669 -4.11 16.40 7.20
C VAL A 669 -4.39 15.21 6.30
N ARG A 670 -4.08 15.29 5.00
CA ARG A 670 -4.17 14.16 4.10
C ARG A 670 -3.25 13.01 4.53
N ARG A 671 -2.00 13.34 4.93
CA ARG A 671 -1.04 12.33 5.44
C ARG A 671 -1.38 11.83 6.83
N HIS A 672 -1.93 12.71 7.69
CA HIS A 672 -2.29 12.40 9.07
C HIS A 672 -3.71 12.86 9.38
N PRO A 673 -4.76 12.11 8.96
CA PRO A 673 -6.15 12.52 9.15
C PRO A 673 -6.58 12.61 10.61
N TYR A 674 -5.89 11.90 11.50
CA TYR A 674 -6.10 11.91 12.94
C TYR A 674 -5.05 12.80 13.61
N CYS A 675 -5.36 14.08 13.72
CA CYS A 675 -4.43 15.05 14.28
C CYS A 675 -5.16 16.14 15.07
N VAL A 676 -4.40 16.83 15.90
CA VAL A 676 -4.81 18.12 16.47
C VAL A 676 -4.20 19.21 15.60
N ILE A 677 -5.04 20.06 15.04
CA ILE A 677 -4.63 21.22 14.26
C ILE A 677 -4.63 22.43 15.17
N LEU A 678 -3.47 23.01 15.37
CA LEU A 678 -3.28 24.21 16.17
C LEU A 678 -3.02 25.40 15.25
N LEU A 679 -4.01 26.30 15.14
CA LEU A 679 -3.89 27.57 14.45
C LEU A 679 -3.54 28.64 15.48
N ASP A 680 -2.29 29.06 15.53
CA ASP A 680 -1.77 29.95 16.55
C ASP A 680 -1.91 31.44 16.10
N GLU A 681 -2.19 32.36 17.01
CA GLU A 681 -2.30 33.81 16.78
C GLU A 681 -3.32 34.23 15.69
N MET A 682 -4.55 33.71 15.78
CA MET A 682 -5.63 33.94 14.82
C MET A 682 -5.93 35.41 14.50
N GLU A 683 -5.70 36.31 15.44
CA GLU A 683 -5.89 37.76 15.25
C GLU A 683 -4.98 38.37 14.19
N LYS A 684 -3.92 37.68 13.78
CA LYS A 684 -2.96 38.11 12.74
C LYS A 684 -3.32 37.64 11.35
N ALA A 685 -4.23 36.64 11.22
CA ALA A 685 -4.58 36.04 9.96
C ALA A 685 -5.25 37.00 8.98
N HIS A 686 -4.96 36.86 7.68
CA HIS A 686 -5.70 37.58 6.64
C HIS A 686 -7.18 37.16 6.63
N PRO A 687 -8.12 38.07 6.31
CA PRO A 687 -9.57 37.79 6.28
C PRO A 687 -9.98 36.59 5.44
N ASP A 688 -9.26 36.28 4.36
CA ASP A 688 -9.54 35.13 3.50
C ASP A 688 -9.28 33.77 4.18
N VAL A 689 -8.42 33.71 5.22
CA VAL A 689 -8.22 32.52 6.05
C VAL A 689 -9.53 32.09 6.71
N PHE A 690 -10.29 33.04 7.22
CA PHE A 690 -11.58 32.77 7.88
C PHE A 690 -12.59 32.15 6.90
N ASN A 691 -12.57 32.55 5.62
CA ASN A 691 -13.46 31.97 4.60
C ASN A 691 -13.16 30.47 4.37
N ILE A 692 -11.87 30.09 4.39
CA ILE A 692 -11.46 28.68 4.30
C ILE A 692 -11.89 27.92 5.57
N LEU A 693 -11.67 28.51 6.74
CA LEU A 693 -12.03 27.89 8.00
C LEU A 693 -13.55 27.74 8.18
N LEU A 694 -14.37 28.64 7.62
CA LEU A 694 -15.83 28.50 7.62
C LEU A 694 -16.25 27.20 6.92
N GLN A 695 -15.72 26.90 5.74
CA GLN A 695 -15.99 25.66 5.02
C GLN A 695 -15.54 24.43 5.82
N LEU A 696 -14.36 24.51 6.44
CA LEU A 696 -13.81 23.44 7.24
C LEU A 696 -14.65 23.13 8.47
N LEU A 697 -15.12 24.16 9.18
CA LEU A 697 -15.93 24.02 10.39
C LEU A 697 -17.36 23.55 10.11
N ASP A 698 -17.94 23.88 8.94
CA ASP A 698 -19.29 23.48 8.55
C ASP A 698 -19.33 22.08 7.94
N ASP A 699 -18.49 21.82 6.94
CA ASP A 699 -18.54 20.63 6.10
C ASP A 699 -17.51 19.55 6.54
N GLY A 700 -16.58 19.89 7.45
CA GLY A 700 -15.49 18.99 7.85
C GLY A 700 -14.58 18.55 6.68
N ARG A 701 -14.50 19.36 5.62
CA ARG A 701 -13.69 19.05 4.44
C ARG A 701 -13.20 20.35 3.76
N LEU A 702 -12.06 20.24 3.09
CA LEU A 702 -11.53 21.29 2.20
C LEU A 702 -11.16 20.71 0.85
N THR A 703 -11.36 21.50 -0.21
CA THR A 703 -10.84 21.16 -1.54
C THR A 703 -9.50 21.83 -1.73
N ASP A 704 -8.46 21.06 -2.06
CA ASP A 704 -7.12 21.59 -2.33
C ASP A 704 -7.02 22.27 -3.70
N GLY A 705 -5.88 22.90 -3.97
CA GLY A 705 -5.61 23.57 -5.25
C GLY A 705 -5.58 22.62 -6.46
N GLN A 706 -5.47 21.31 -6.24
CA GLN A 706 -5.50 20.27 -7.27
C GLN A 706 -6.90 19.67 -7.49
N GLY A 707 -7.92 20.18 -6.75
CA GLY A 707 -9.29 19.69 -6.83
C GLY A 707 -9.60 18.46 -5.97
N ARG A 708 -8.66 17.98 -5.14
CA ARG A 708 -8.87 16.84 -4.23
C ARG A 708 -9.59 17.30 -2.97
N VAL A 709 -10.52 16.50 -2.49
CA VAL A 709 -11.27 16.75 -1.26
C VAL A 709 -10.57 16.09 -0.09
N VAL A 710 -10.09 16.90 0.86
CA VAL A 710 -9.43 16.44 2.10
C VAL A 710 -10.41 16.48 3.25
N SER A 711 -10.55 15.36 3.99
CA SER A 711 -11.46 15.22 5.12
C SER A 711 -10.79 15.62 6.43
N PHE A 712 -11.46 16.50 7.19
CA PHE A 712 -11.07 16.97 8.52
C PHE A 712 -11.97 16.41 9.63
N LYS A 713 -12.86 15.47 9.30
CA LYS A 713 -13.85 14.90 10.24
C LYS A 713 -13.21 14.20 11.44
N ASN A 714 -11.99 13.72 11.29
CA ASN A 714 -11.25 13.00 12.31
C ASN A 714 -10.23 13.89 13.04
N SER A 715 -10.19 15.19 12.76
CA SER A 715 -9.26 16.14 13.40
C SER A 715 -9.94 16.98 14.48
N ILE A 716 -9.14 17.48 15.40
CA ILE A 716 -9.55 18.47 16.40
C ILE A 716 -8.90 19.79 16.03
N ILE A 717 -9.70 20.84 15.94
CA ILE A 717 -9.23 22.16 15.56
C ILE A 717 -9.13 23.03 16.80
N ILE A 718 -7.95 23.55 17.07
CA ILE A 718 -7.67 24.46 18.17
C ILE A 718 -7.14 25.76 17.58
N MET A 719 -7.83 26.84 17.83
CA MET A 719 -7.46 28.19 17.44
C MET A 719 -7.03 28.95 18.68
N THR A 720 -5.90 29.65 18.66
CA THR A 720 -5.48 30.48 19.81
C THR A 720 -5.51 31.95 19.46
N SER A 721 -5.83 32.74 20.46
CA SER A 721 -5.76 34.21 20.34
C SER A 721 -5.38 34.87 21.66
N ASN A 722 -4.76 36.03 21.54
CA ASN A 722 -4.45 36.91 22.67
C ASN A 722 -5.45 38.05 22.82
N VAL A 723 -6.51 38.09 22.02
CA VAL A 723 -7.59 39.11 22.13
C VAL A 723 -8.25 39.01 23.51
N GLY A 724 -8.46 40.15 24.16
CA GLY A 724 -9.00 40.19 25.50
C GLY A 724 -8.03 39.84 26.63
N SER A 725 -6.76 39.52 26.34
CA SER A 725 -5.76 39.13 27.35
C SER A 725 -5.54 40.23 28.41
N GLN A 726 -5.59 41.53 28.04
CA GLN A 726 -5.49 42.64 28.97
C GLN A 726 -6.70 42.70 29.92
N ILE A 727 -7.90 42.43 29.43
CA ILE A 727 -9.13 42.40 30.26
C ILE A 727 -9.03 41.28 31.28
N ILE A 728 -8.56 40.09 30.85
CA ILE A 728 -8.36 38.91 31.70
C ILE A 728 -7.30 39.18 32.77
N SER A 729 -6.15 39.76 32.41
CA SER A 729 -5.07 40.09 33.36
C SER A 729 -5.50 41.12 34.37
N GLN A 730 -6.21 42.16 33.96
CA GLN A 730 -6.76 43.20 34.86
C GLN A 730 -7.81 42.62 35.82
N ALA A 731 -8.69 41.76 35.36
CA ALA A 731 -9.69 41.12 36.19
C ALA A 731 -9.05 40.21 37.26
N THR A 732 -8.00 39.45 36.89
CA THR A 732 -7.25 38.61 37.82
C THR A 732 -6.52 39.43 38.86
N GLN A 733 -5.86 40.53 38.49
CA GLN A 733 -5.19 41.45 39.44
C GLN A 733 -6.18 42.16 40.39
N ALA A 734 -7.38 42.47 39.94
CA ALA A 734 -8.44 43.01 40.73
C ALA A 734 -9.17 42.01 41.66
N GLY A 735 -8.73 40.71 41.65
CA GLY A 735 -9.36 39.64 42.44
C GLY A 735 -10.74 39.24 41.94
N SER A 736 -11.15 39.70 40.75
CA SER A 736 -12.43 39.37 40.13
C SER A 736 -12.33 37.98 39.45
N SER A 737 -13.31 37.11 39.76
CA SER A 737 -13.36 35.79 39.08
C SER A 737 -13.67 35.96 37.58
N LEU A 738 -12.99 35.21 36.68
CA LEU A 738 -13.34 35.12 35.27
C LEU A 738 -14.76 34.54 35.03
N THR A 739 -15.40 34.07 36.07
CA THR A 739 -16.83 33.68 36.07
C THR A 739 -17.80 34.84 36.19
N SER A 740 -17.32 36.06 36.49
CA SER A 740 -18.20 37.23 36.51
C SER A 740 -18.73 37.52 35.08
N GLU A 741 -20.02 37.71 34.95
CA GLU A 741 -20.67 37.96 33.65
C GLU A 741 -20.09 39.19 32.96
N ASP A 742 -19.66 40.19 33.72
CA ASP A 742 -19.07 41.41 33.18
C ASP A 742 -17.74 41.15 32.44
N VAL A 743 -16.85 40.30 32.98
CA VAL A 743 -15.58 39.97 32.34
C VAL A 743 -15.84 39.14 31.07
N LYS A 744 -16.73 38.17 31.13
CA LYS A 744 -17.14 37.39 29.96
C LYS A 744 -17.72 38.27 28.85
N ASN A 745 -18.61 39.16 29.20
CA ASN A 745 -19.25 40.09 28.26
C ASN A 745 -18.22 40.99 27.59
N ARG A 746 -17.29 41.58 28.36
CA ARG A 746 -16.20 42.41 27.81
C ARG A 746 -15.25 41.66 26.88
N VAL A 747 -14.89 40.42 27.23
CA VAL A 747 -14.02 39.57 26.37
C VAL A 747 -14.81 39.17 25.12
N THR A 748 -16.07 38.77 25.24
CA THR A 748 -16.94 38.46 24.11
C THR A 748 -17.14 39.64 23.17
N GLN A 749 -17.25 40.87 23.73
CA GLN A 749 -17.34 42.07 22.90
C GLN A 749 -16.04 42.32 22.14
N ALA A 750 -14.86 42.22 22.79
CA ALA A 750 -13.57 42.33 22.13
C ALA A 750 -13.36 41.31 21.01
N LEU A 751 -13.91 40.09 21.19
CA LEU A 751 -13.91 39.05 20.14
C LEU A 751 -14.79 39.46 18.96
N ARG A 752 -16.00 39.93 19.19
CA ARG A 752 -16.94 40.40 18.14
C ARG A 752 -16.41 41.58 17.36
N ASP A 753 -15.58 42.41 17.99
CA ASP A 753 -14.92 43.55 17.34
C ASP A 753 -13.77 43.09 16.43
N THR A 754 -13.16 41.93 16.73
CA THR A 754 -12.02 41.38 15.97
C THR A 754 -12.45 40.34 14.93
N PHE A 755 -13.39 39.48 15.27
CA PHE A 755 -13.81 38.34 14.44
C PHE A 755 -15.30 38.48 14.05
N LYS A 756 -15.62 38.05 12.82
CA LYS A 756 -17.00 38.09 12.33
C LYS A 756 -17.89 37.15 13.14
N PRO A 757 -19.14 37.57 13.45
CA PRO A 757 -20.09 36.76 14.23
C PRO A 757 -20.35 35.37 13.59
N GLU A 758 -20.40 35.29 12.27
CA GLU A 758 -20.63 34.04 11.53
C GLU A 758 -19.53 33.00 11.78
N PHE A 759 -18.27 33.43 11.97
CA PHE A 759 -17.15 32.58 12.30
C PHE A 759 -17.25 32.07 13.74
N LEU A 760 -17.50 32.98 14.69
CA LEU A 760 -17.60 32.62 16.11
C LEU A 760 -18.76 31.66 16.42
N ASN A 761 -19.86 31.73 15.67
CA ASN A 761 -21.03 30.87 15.85
C ASN A 761 -20.80 29.41 15.34
N ARG A 762 -19.73 29.15 14.62
CA ARG A 762 -19.40 27.80 14.10
C ARG A 762 -18.40 27.05 14.97
N ILE A 763 -17.86 27.73 15.99
CA ILE A 763 -16.94 27.16 16.96
C ILE A 763 -17.74 26.48 18.06
N ASP A 764 -17.38 25.22 18.38
CA ASP A 764 -18.10 24.44 19.40
C ASP A 764 -17.98 25.04 20.79
N ASP A 765 -16.77 25.52 21.15
CA ASP A 765 -16.58 26.15 22.47
C ASP A 765 -15.47 27.21 22.46
N ILE A 766 -15.74 28.31 23.17
CA ILE A 766 -14.78 29.41 23.40
C ILE A 766 -14.26 29.30 24.83
N VAL A 767 -13.02 28.89 24.94
CA VAL A 767 -12.38 28.53 26.22
C VAL A 767 -11.45 29.62 26.70
N MET A 768 -11.74 30.20 27.85
CA MET A 768 -10.90 31.22 28.48
C MET A 768 -9.90 30.57 29.43
N PHE A 769 -8.62 30.87 29.23
CA PHE A 769 -7.53 30.44 30.09
C PHE A 769 -7.29 31.44 31.20
N ASP A 770 -7.27 30.97 32.43
CA ASP A 770 -6.98 31.76 33.63
C ASP A 770 -5.49 32.13 33.67
N SER A 771 -5.18 33.30 34.26
CA SER A 771 -3.78 33.64 34.59
C SER A 771 -3.22 32.69 35.63
N LEU A 772 -1.93 32.36 35.53
CA LEU A 772 -1.29 31.42 36.44
C LEU A 772 -1.09 32.10 37.82
N ASN A 773 -1.40 31.39 38.90
CA ASN A 773 -1.09 31.78 40.27
C ASN A 773 0.25 31.17 40.73
N ALA A 774 0.80 31.66 41.85
CA ALA A 774 2.09 31.24 42.39
C ALA A 774 2.15 29.70 42.62
N ALA A 775 1.09 29.12 43.17
CA ALA A 775 1.02 27.68 43.41
C ALA A 775 1.01 26.83 42.10
N ALA A 776 0.42 27.37 41.02
CA ALA A 776 0.48 26.72 39.70
C ALA A 776 1.90 26.78 39.10
N ILE A 777 2.60 27.91 39.33
CA ILE A 777 3.97 28.07 38.80
C ILE A 777 4.93 27.13 39.49
N GLU A 778 4.83 26.93 40.81
CA GLU A 778 5.64 25.93 41.52
C GLU A 778 5.49 24.52 40.92
N LYS A 779 4.25 24.11 40.65
CA LYS A 779 4.00 22.82 39.97
C LYS A 779 4.56 22.75 38.54
N ILE A 780 4.54 23.90 37.82
CA ILE A 780 5.12 23.96 36.46
C ILE A 780 6.66 23.85 36.53
N VAL A 781 7.31 24.42 37.57
CA VAL A 781 8.76 24.22 37.79
C VAL A 781 9.08 22.75 37.90
N ASP A 782 8.32 21.97 38.70
CA ASP A 782 8.53 20.53 38.84
C ASP A 782 8.37 19.77 37.53
N LEU A 783 7.37 20.13 36.73
CA LEU A 783 7.14 19.52 35.40
C LEU A 783 8.31 19.81 34.44
N GLN A 784 8.82 21.04 34.40
CA GLN A 784 9.94 21.38 33.52
C GLN A 784 11.24 20.69 33.98
N LEU A 785 11.47 20.57 35.29
CA LEU A 785 12.61 19.87 35.86
C LEU A 785 12.57 18.35 35.64
N LYS A 786 11.38 17.78 35.46
CA LYS A 786 11.24 16.34 35.16
C LYS A 786 12.07 15.94 33.94
N SER A 787 12.04 16.69 32.87
CA SER A 787 12.82 16.42 31.65
C SER A 787 14.34 16.53 31.89
N VAL A 788 14.77 17.40 32.83
CA VAL A 788 16.18 17.53 33.23
C VAL A 788 16.58 16.32 34.07
N ARG A 789 15.73 15.93 35.03
CA ARG A 789 15.93 14.72 35.85
C ARG A 789 16.04 13.44 35.01
N GLU A 790 15.20 13.28 33.98
CA GLU A 790 15.23 12.14 33.09
C GLU A 790 16.52 12.10 32.23
N ARG A 791 17.05 13.25 31.79
CA ARG A 791 18.34 13.31 31.09
C ARG A 791 19.50 12.94 32.01
N LEU A 792 19.53 13.49 33.23
CA LEU A 792 20.58 13.15 34.21
C LEU A 792 20.51 11.70 34.68
N ALA A 793 19.32 11.12 34.78
CA ALA A 793 19.13 9.71 35.10
C ALA A 793 19.74 8.74 34.05
N ARG A 794 19.77 9.12 32.78
CA ARG A 794 20.46 8.37 31.72
C ARG A 794 21.96 8.31 31.92
N GLU A 795 22.52 9.40 32.50
CA GLU A 795 23.93 9.49 32.92
C GLU A 795 24.15 9.00 34.35
N ARG A 796 23.18 8.23 34.88
CA ARG A 796 23.19 7.67 36.25
C ARG A 796 23.36 8.70 37.35
N MET A 797 22.96 9.96 37.14
CA MET A 797 22.97 11.04 38.12
C MET A 797 21.55 11.40 38.55
N SER A 798 21.40 11.92 39.76
CA SER A 798 20.11 12.40 40.30
C SER A 798 20.16 13.88 40.64
N LEU A 799 18.97 14.57 40.47
CA LEU A 799 18.85 15.99 40.73
C LEU A 799 17.83 16.27 41.84
N VAL A 800 18.25 16.99 42.84
CA VAL A 800 17.43 17.49 43.96
C VAL A 800 17.53 19.02 44.00
N LEU A 801 16.42 19.73 44.13
CA LEU A 801 16.40 21.15 44.40
C LEU A 801 16.06 21.38 45.87
N THR A 802 16.64 22.44 46.47
CA THR A 802 16.20 22.93 47.76
C THR A 802 14.88 23.72 47.62
N ASP A 803 14.13 23.80 48.72
CA ASP A 803 12.88 24.58 48.73
C ASP A 803 13.11 26.07 48.41
N ALA A 804 14.29 26.59 48.77
CA ALA A 804 14.70 27.97 48.43
C ALA A 804 14.91 28.15 46.92
N ALA A 805 15.65 27.23 46.28
CA ALA A 805 15.90 27.22 44.83
C ALA A 805 14.57 27.05 44.05
N HIS A 806 13.71 26.18 44.54
CA HIS A 806 12.39 25.94 43.90
C HIS A 806 11.50 27.19 43.91
N LYS A 807 11.39 27.86 45.08
CA LYS A 807 10.62 29.12 45.23
C LYS A 807 11.22 30.28 44.41
N GLN A 808 12.54 30.36 44.36
CA GLN A 808 13.21 31.39 43.57
C GLN A 808 13.01 31.21 42.07
N LEU A 809 13.09 29.95 41.57
CA LEU A 809 12.77 29.63 40.17
C LEU A 809 11.31 30.00 39.84
N ALA A 810 10.37 29.71 40.75
CA ALA A 810 8.99 30.06 40.57
C ALA A 810 8.76 31.60 40.53
N THR A 811 9.47 32.36 41.36
CA THR A 811 9.35 33.82 41.42
C THR A 811 10.01 34.52 40.25
N GLN A 812 11.24 34.11 39.87
CA GLN A 812 11.97 34.74 38.76
C GLN A 812 11.49 34.23 37.39
N GLY A 813 10.95 32.99 37.31
CA GLY A 813 10.45 32.38 36.08
C GLY A 813 9.04 32.85 35.68
N PHE A 814 8.39 33.66 36.47
CA PHE A 814 7.06 34.19 36.18
C PHE A 814 7.09 35.69 35.81
N ASP A 815 6.43 35.99 34.71
CA ASP A 815 6.18 37.38 34.28
C ASP A 815 4.67 37.58 34.06
N PRO A 816 4.06 38.61 34.63
CA PRO A 816 2.61 38.89 34.48
C PRO A 816 2.15 39.04 33.02
N ALA A 817 3.02 39.46 32.10
CA ALA A 817 2.71 39.64 30.66
C ALA A 817 2.99 38.36 29.83
N TYR A 818 4.04 37.60 30.21
CA TYR A 818 4.53 36.43 29.44
C TYR A 818 4.26 35.09 30.14
N GLY A 819 3.59 35.10 31.30
CA GLY A 819 3.26 33.88 32.06
C GLY A 819 4.49 33.06 32.47
N ALA A 820 4.45 31.77 32.33
CA ALA A 820 5.53 30.85 32.62
C ALA A 820 6.53 30.64 31.44
N ARG A 821 6.44 31.46 30.35
CA ARG A 821 7.36 31.30 29.19
C ARG A 821 8.83 31.58 29.53
N PRO A 822 9.18 32.55 30.43
CA PRO A 822 10.56 32.77 30.82
C PRO A 822 11.16 31.64 31.65
N LEU A 823 10.35 30.84 32.35
CA LEU A 823 10.79 29.76 33.24
C LEU A 823 11.68 28.73 32.56
N LYS A 824 11.35 28.32 31.34
CA LYS A 824 12.12 27.36 30.59
C LYS A 824 13.53 27.86 30.29
N ARG A 825 13.66 29.14 29.94
CA ARG A 825 14.97 29.75 29.70
C ARG A 825 15.75 29.91 31.01
N LEU A 826 15.07 30.27 32.09
CA LEU A 826 15.69 30.37 33.40
C LEU A 826 16.26 29.03 33.89
N ILE A 827 15.47 27.96 33.77
CA ILE A 827 15.95 26.59 34.10
C ILE A 827 17.16 26.23 33.25
N GLN A 828 17.15 26.53 31.94
CA GLN A 828 18.28 26.25 31.07
C GLN A 828 19.54 26.98 31.53
N THR A 829 19.46 28.30 31.73
CA THR A 829 20.65 29.12 32.03
C THR A 829 21.13 28.99 33.49
N GLN A 830 20.23 28.80 34.43
CA GLN A 830 20.62 28.79 35.87
C GLN A 830 20.80 27.38 36.43
N VAL A 831 20.10 26.37 35.87
CA VAL A 831 20.21 25.01 36.40
C VAL A 831 21.05 24.14 35.48
N VAL A 832 20.65 24.05 34.18
CA VAL A 832 21.30 23.11 33.25
C VAL A 832 22.74 23.55 32.93
N ASP A 833 22.97 24.83 32.63
CA ASP A 833 24.31 25.34 32.31
C ASP A 833 25.27 25.24 33.51
N THR A 834 24.75 25.50 34.74
CA THR A 834 25.53 25.34 35.98
C THR A 834 25.91 23.86 36.23
N ILE A 835 24.96 22.94 36.01
CA ILE A 835 25.24 21.51 36.16
C ILE A 835 26.22 21.03 35.07
N SER A 836 26.04 21.50 33.83
CA SER A 836 26.94 21.15 32.73
C SER A 836 28.38 21.58 32.97
N SER A 837 28.59 22.77 33.54
CA SER A 837 29.93 23.22 33.95
C SER A 837 30.57 22.32 34.98
N LEU A 838 29.80 21.86 35.98
CA LEU A 838 30.32 20.93 37.03
C LEU A 838 30.72 19.56 36.48
N ILE A 839 29.94 19.06 35.50
CA ILE A 839 30.24 17.79 34.82
C ILE A 839 31.50 17.94 33.95
N ILE A 840 31.63 19.03 33.19
CA ILE A 840 32.81 19.30 32.37
C ILE A 840 34.06 19.51 33.20
N ASP A 841 33.94 20.15 34.36
CA ASP A 841 35.03 20.38 35.32
C ASP A 841 35.47 19.10 36.04
N GLY A 842 34.76 17.97 35.83
CA GLY A 842 35.03 16.70 36.52
C GLY A 842 34.77 16.72 38.02
N ARG A 843 33.91 17.62 38.49
CA ARG A 843 33.53 17.73 39.90
C ARG A 843 32.36 16.83 40.31
N VAL A 844 31.73 16.19 39.32
CA VAL A 844 30.59 15.31 39.48
C VAL A 844 30.83 14.06 38.65
N HIS A 845 30.49 12.88 39.18
CA HIS A 845 30.72 11.57 38.59
C HIS A 845 29.42 10.77 38.49
N GLU A 846 29.41 9.73 37.70
CA GLU A 846 28.30 8.76 37.66
C GLU A 846 27.95 8.25 39.07
N GLY A 847 26.69 8.27 39.42
CA GLY A 847 26.17 7.84 40.75
C GLY A 847 25.95 9.01 41.72
N ASP A 848 26.43 10.23 41.41
CA ASP A 848 26.31 11.36 42.29
C ASP A 848 24.89 11.96 42.32
N THR A 849 24.49 12.49 43.51
CA THR A 849 23.27 13.30 43.62
C THR A 849 23.64 14.78 43.63
N LEU A 850 23.16 15.49 42.61
CA LEU A 850 23.32 16.95 42.45
C LEU A 850 22.28 17.69 43.28
N VAL A 851 22.71 18.64 44.09
CA VAL A 851 21.82 19.54 44.84
C VAL A 851 21.96 20.94 44.24
N VAL A 852 20.84 21.51 43.80
CA VAL A 852 20.76 22.93 43.38
C VAL A 852 20.18 23.75 44.52
N ASP A 853 20.92 24.74 44.99
CA ASP A 853 20.58 25.66 46.09
C ASP A 853 20.75 27.11 45.68
N VAL A 854 20.49 28.02 46.55
CA VAL A 854 20.60 29.48 46.35
C VAL A 854 21.52 30.06 47.40
N ASP A 855 22.49 30.83 46.97
CA ASP A 855 23.37 31.56 47.85
C ASP A 855 22.73 32.79 48.54
N ALA A 856 23.46 33.45 49.45
CA ALA A 856 23.01 34.66 50.15
C ALA A 856 22.78 35.87 49.21
N GLU A 857 23.31 35.82 47.97
CA GLU A 857 23.19 36.82 46.94
C GLU A 857 22.07 36.50 45.93
N HIS A 858 21.28 35.43 46.22
CA HIS A 858 20.20 34.93 45.32
C HIS A 858 20.66 34.35 43.98
N ASN A 859 21.93 33.87 43.88
CA ASN A 859 22.38 33.13 42.67
C ASN A 859 22.20 31.62 42.86
N PHE A 860 21.92 30.92 41.77
CA PHE A 860 21.79 29.48 41.80
C PHE A 860 23.16 28.83 41.81
N ILE A 861 23.38 27.92 42.79
CA ILE A 861 24.59 27.15 42.94
C ILE A 861 24.24 25.66 42.89
N ALA A 862 25.07 24.89 42.26
CA ALA A 862 24.91 23.42 42.23
C ALA A 862 26.17 22.75 42.82
N HIS A 863 25.96 21.74 43.61
CA HIS A 863 27.05 20.93 44.22
C HIS A 863 26.63 19.47 44.38
N PRO A 864 27.58 18.51 44.39
CA PRO A 864 27.26 17.13 44.71
C PRO A 864 26.87 17.05 46.19
N LYS A 865 25.86 16.18 46.47
CA LYS A 865 25.45 15.91 47.87
C LYS A 865 26.57 15.18 48.58
N MET A 866 27.18 15.80 49.60
CA MET A 866 28.17 15.12 50.43
C MET A 866 27.47 13.98 51.19
N SER A 867 27.88 12.76 50.97
CA SER A 867 27.45 11.63 51.80
C SER A 867 28.11 11.71 53.20
N ASP A 868 27.33 11.63 54.26
CA ASP A 868 27.80 11.62 55.65
C ASP A 868 28.60 10.37 56.03
N ALA A 869 29.11 9.61 55.08
CA ALA A 869 29.91 8.43 55.29
C ALA A 869 31.14 8.39 54.38
N HIS A 870 32.29 8.39 54.99
CA HIS A 870 33.67 8.17 54.49
C HIS A 870 34.40 9.37 53.91
N THR A 871 35.12 10.05 54.84
CA THR A 871 36.40 10.64 54.52
C THR A 871 37.41 9.51 54.23
N ASP A 872 37.53 9.13 52.97
CA ASP A 872 38.56 8.20 52.51
C ASP A 872 39.71 9.03 51.95
N PRO A 873 40.88 9.11 52.61
CA PRO A 873 42.02 9.90 52.15
C PRO A 873 42.65 9.37 50.85
N ALA A 874 42.16 8.26 50.34
CA ALA A 874 42.62 7.69 49.07
C ALA A 874 42.00 8.40 47.83
N ARG A 875 40.90 9.16 47.98
CA ARG A 875 40.26 9.88 46.90
C ARG A 875 40.98 11.17 46.43
N GLU A 876 41.67 11.86 47.35
CA GLU A 876 42.44 13.04 46.94
C GLU A 876 43.72 12.73 46.12
N ALA A 877 44.27 11.51 46.30
CA ALA A 877 45.45 11.08 45.54
C ALA A 877 45.14 10.61 44.11
N SER A 878 43.87 10.23 43.79
CA SER A 878 43.44 9.80 42.45
C SER A 878 43.07 10.97 41.57
N THR A 879 42.61 12.10 42.15
CA THR A 879 42.22 13.31 41.41
C THR A 879 43.40 14.05 40.80
N GLN A 880 44.62 13.98 41.42
CA GLN A 880 45.84 14.58 40.87
C GLN A 880 46.49 13.70 39.78
N LYS A 881 46.24 12.40 39.74
CA LYS A 881 46.77 11.51 38.70
C LYS A 881 45.91 11.44 37.46
N GLY A 882 44.59 11.74 37.57
CA GLY A 882 43.65 11.76 36.45
C GLY A 882 43.81 12.95 35.53
N SER A 883 43.99 14.15 36.09
CA SER A 883 44.18 15.38 35.32
C SER A 883 45.49 15.45 34.51
N SER A 884 46.56 14.78 34.98
CA SER A 884 47.82 14.73 34.23
C SER A 884 47.83 13.76 33.06
N ARG A 885 46.99 12.70 33.08
CA ARG A 885 46.84 11.79 31.93
C ARG A 885 45.94 12.31 30.83
N ILE A 886 44.89 13.09 31.18
CA ILE A 886 43.99 13.69 30.20
C ILE A 886 44.71 14.84 29.48
N ALA A 887 45.52 15.64 30.21
CA ALA A 887 46.34 16.74 29.60
C ALA A 887 47.45 16.22 28.69
N GLN A 888 48.03 15.05 28.95
CA GLN A 888 49.06 14.44 28.10
C GLN A 888 48.46 13.78 26.84
N ASN A 889 47.25 13.26 26.89
CA ASN A 889 46.58 12.72 25.70
C ASN A 889 46.02 13.80 24.73
N ILE A 890 45.73 15.02 25.25
CA ILE A 890 45.28 16.13 24.41
C ILE A 890 46.43 16.79 23.67
N SER A 891 47.65 16.81 24.26
CA SER A 891 48.82 17.41 23.61
C SER A 891 49.47 16.53 22.52
N SER A 892 49.28 15.21 22.56
CA SER A 892 49.83 14.28 21.54
C SER A 892 48.99 14.09 20.30
N ARG A 893 47.74 14.60 20.25
CA ARG A 893 46.82 14.50 19.09
C ARG A 893 46.71 15.77 18.23
N ARG A 894 47.50 16.79 18.49
CA ARG A 894 47.50 18.04 17.71
C ARG A 894 48.30 18.02 16.40
N GLY A 895 48.70 16.87 15.94
CA GLY A 895 49.57 16.73 14.76
C GLY A 895 48.96 16.03 13.54
N ASP A 896 47.75 15.47 13.63
CA ASP A 896 47.22 14.70 12.52
C ASP A 896 45.82 15.19 12.13
N THR A 897 45.77 16.01 11.06
CA THR A 897 44.53 16.62 10.53
C THR A 897 43.77 15.68 9.60
N THR A 898 44.13 14.38 9.56
CA THR A 898 43.58 13.39 8.65
C THR A 898 42.69 12.32 9.32
N ILE A 899 42.53 12.38 10.66
CA ILE A 899 41.68 11.42 11.38
C ILE A 899 40.32 12.06 11.68
N ARG A 900 39.30 11.60 11.00
CA ARG A 900 37.87 11.90 11.25
C ARG A 900 37.46 11.40 12.63
N ALA A 901 36.57 12.14 13.30
CA ALA A 901 36.00 11.69 14.59
C ALA A 901 35.11 10.47 14.41
N GLU A 902 35.28 9.44 15.27
CA GLU A 902 34.56 8.15 15.26
C GLU A 902 33.05 8.22 15.52
N ARG A 903 32.40 9.39 15.42
CA ARG A 903 30.97 9.62 15.73
C ARG A 903 30.21 10.43 14.68
N GLU A 904 30.61 10.41 13.44
CA GLU A 904 29.73 10.85 12.36
C GLU A 904 28.95 9.62 11.89
N ASP A 905 27.63 9.63 12.12
CA ASP A 905 26.71 8.64 11.61
C ASP A 905 26.80 8.61 10.09
N ASP A 906 26.87 7.42 9.53
CA ASP A 906 26.94 7.12 8.10
C ASP A 906 25.53 7.23 7.52
N ASP A 907 25.03 8.46 7.38
CA ASP A 907 23.72 8.76 6.82
C ASP A 907 23.76 9.01 5.30
N GLY A 908 24.43 8.12 4.58
CA GLY A 908 24.39 8.11 3.12
C GLY A 908 25.34 9.09 2.45
N TYR A 909 26.55 9.29 2.99
CA TYR A 909 27.60 10.11 2.38
C TYR A 909 27.89 9.69 0.94
N ASP A 910 27.65 10.59 -0.02
CA ASP A 910 28.09 10.44 -1.40
C ASP A 910 29.57 10.88 -1.50
N PRO A 911 30.50 9.95 -1.81
CA PRO A 911 31.94 10.28 -1.92
C PRO A 911 32.25 11.26 -3.05
N TYR A 912 31.27 11.69 -3.85
CA TYR A 912 31.43 12.68 -4.91
C TYR A 912 30.98 14.09 -4.53
N SER A 913 30.34 14.27 -3.35
CA SER A 913 29.86 15.58 -2.89
C SER A 913 30.95 16.56 -2.45
N ASP A 914 32.16 16.07 -2.17
CA ASP A 914 33.33 16.89 -1.76
C ASP A 914 34.13 17.45 -2.92
N ARG A 915 33.72 17.20 -4.16
CA ARG A 915 34.37 17.89 -5.30
C ARG A 915 33.88 19.32 -5.37
N ALA A 916 34.79 20.29 -5.30
CA ALA A 916 34.47 21.67 -5.59
C ALA A 916 33.70 21.72 -6.93
N PRO A 917 32.57 22.41 -7.01
CA PRO A 917 31.79 22.46 -8.24
C PRO A 917 32.68 23.05 -9.35
N SER A 918 32.91 22.24 -10.38
CA SER A 918 33.49 22.76 -11.63
C SER A 918 32.49 23.76 -12.16
N GLN A 919 32.91 24.98 -12.45
CA GLN A 919 32.07 25.96 -13.12
C GLN A 919 31.73 25.40 -14.53
N GLU A 920 30.64 24.68 -14.62
CA GLU A 920 29.99 24.42 -15.89
C GLU A 920 29.44 25.75 -16.41
N LYS A 921 29.83 26.10 -17.63
CA LYS A 921 29.28 27.25 -18.34
C LYS A 921 27.79 26.94 -18.58
N LEU A 922 26.93 27.65 -17.88
CA LEU A 922 25.47 27.46 -17.86
C LEU A 922 24.76 27.73 -19.20
N PHE A 923 25.48 28.18 -20.25
CA PHE A 923 24.89 28.40 -21.57
C PHE A 923 25.91 28.05 -22.68
N GLU A 924 25.61 27.07 -23.50
CA GLU A 924 26.15 26.99 -24.84
C GLU A 924 25.58 28.16 -25.70
N LYS A 925 26.43 28.79 -26.52
CA LYS A 925 25.95 29.82 -27.44
C LYS A 925 24.87 29.21 -28.35
N ASN A 926 23.75 29.90 -28.47
CA ASN A 926 22.69 29.58 -29.39
C ASN A 926 23.25 29.39 -30.82
N PRO A 927 22.99 28.25 -31.50
CA PRO A 927 23.54 28.01 -32.84
C PRO A 927 23.04 28.96 -33.92
N TRP A 928 22.18 29.93 -33.59
CA TRP A 928 21.56 30.87 -34.52
C TRP A 928 22.00 32.35 -34.32
N ASP A 929 23.00 32.65 -33.45
CA ASP A 929 23.62 33.98 -33.36
C ASP A 929 24.97 34.03 -34.11
#